data_49f0f2e84fc076b317dd5389d4b00a79
#
_entry.id   49f0f2e84fc076b317dd5389d4b00a79
#
_cell.length_a   1.000
_cell.length_b   1.000
_cell.length_c   1.000
_cell.angle_alpha   90.00
_cell.angle_beta   90.00
_cell.angle_gamma   90.00
#
_symmetry.space_group_name_H-M   'P 1'
#
loop_
_entity.id
_entity.type
_entity.pdbx_description
1 polymer ?
#
loop_
_entity_poly.entity_id
_entity_poly.type
_entity_poly.pdbx_seq_one_letter_code
_entity_poly.pdbx_strand_id
1 'polypeptide(L)'
;VGCITIEKTEIATRNAIKLKTLEILTDNSENQTSIFPNISTVTETGSYKDTVNLPKTSFDMRANAIKREPEIQKFWEENQIYDRLSQENPGELFILHDGPPYANGSLHLGHALNKILKDIINRYQLLKGRKVRYVPGWDCHGLPIELKVLQNMKSAERQNLTPLQLRQKAKEFALATVNDQRQGFKRFGIWGDWDHPYLTLKPEYEAAQIGVFGQMVLKGYIYRGLKPVHWSPSSKTALAEAELEYPEGHTSRSIYAAFAVTSLSEAVKPLLAEYLPELGVAIWTTTPWTIPGNLAVAVNADLDYAVVEVSRPDAETQSSFKYLIVAAELVERLSAILATELTVKATFKGKDLEHITYRHPLFDRESPVVVGGDYITTESGTGLVHTAPGHGQEDYIVGQRYGLSILAPVDDNGDFTQEAGRFAGLNVLGDGNQAVIDALTEAGSLLKEEPYQHKYPYDWRTKKPTIFRATEQWFASVEGFREEALKAIATVKWFPAQGENRITPMVAERSDWCISRQRVWGVPIPVFYDEATGEPLLNAETIAHVQGIIAEKGSDAWWELSTEELLPESYRHNGRSYRRGTDTMDVWFDSGSSWAAVAKQRKELHYPVEIYLEGSDQHRGWFQSSLLTSVAVNGIAPYKTVLTHGFTLDEQGRKMSKSLGNVVEPAIVISGGKDQKKEPAYGADVLRLWVSSVDYTSDMRLGSNIIKQLNDIRGKIRNTARFLLGSLHDFDPEKHTVPFEELPELDKYMLHRIKEVFEEVTEAFESFQFFRFFQTVQNFCVVDLSNFYLDVAKDRLYISAVDAFRRRSCQTVLKIALENLTRAIAPVLCHMAEDIWQYLPYKTPYKSVFESGWVQSEEKWHNPELAEFWQQVRQIRTEVNKVLEQARIEKLIGSSLEAKVLLYINNEQLCTSVEKLNPEKGNGIDELRYLFLTSQVELLDSAEKLQEVKYNLQSDSWGIGVVNAEGEKCDRCWNYSTHVGESQEHPLICERCVAALAGEF
;
A
#
# COMPACT_ATOMS: atom_id res chain seq x y z
N VAL A 1 -11.82 -20.18 -14.94
CA VAL A 1 -12.92 -19.22 -15.22
C VAL A 1 -14.25 -19.96 -15.45
N GLY A 2 -14.24 -21.24 -15.78
CA GLY A 2 -15.45 -22.01 -16.09
C GLY A 2 -16.15 -22.73 -14.91
N CYS A 3 -15.47 -22.96 -13.79
CA CYS A 3 -16.05 -23.65 -12.61
C CYS A 3 -16.76 -22.76 -11.59
N ILE A 4 -16.56 -21.44 -11.66
CA ILE A 4 -17.09 -20.51 -10.64
C ILE A 4 -18.54 -20.07 -10.94
N THR A 5 -19.03 -20.26 -12.15
CA THR A 5 -20.35 -19.74 -12.59
C THR A 5 -21.52 -20.65 -12.25
N ILE A 6 -21.30 -21.94 -12.06
CA ILE A 6 -22.39 -22.91 -11.72
C ILE A 6 -22.70 -22.89 -10.21
N GLU A 7 -21.70 -22.73 -9.34
CA GLU A 7 -21.93 -22.60 -7.89
C GLU A 7 -22.65 -21.31 -7.47
N LYS A 8 -22.50 -20.22 -8.23
CA LYS A 8 -23.14 -18.93 -7.88
C LYS A 8 -24.67 -18.92 -8.04
N THR A 9 -25.21 -19.71 -8.94
CA THR A 9 -26.66 -19.75 -9.18
C THR A 9 -27.37 -20.61 -8.12
N GLU A 10 -26.73 -21.68 -7.66
CA GLU A 10 -27.29 -22.53 -6.59
C GLU A 10 -27.27 -21.88 -5.21
N ILE A 11 -26.22 -21.10 -4.89
CA ILE A 11 -26.09 -20.39 -3.61
C ILE A 11 -27.10 -19.23 -3.50
N ALA A 12 -27.37 -18.53 -4.60
CA ALA A 12 -28.34 -17.42 -4.63
C ALA A 12 -29.77 -17.91 -4.41
N THR A 13 -30.11 -19.06 -4.95
CA THR A 13 -31.46 -19.64 -4.81
C THR A 13 -31.71 -20.21 -3.39
N ARG A 14 -30.69 -20.80 -2.77
CA ARG A 14 -30.76 -21.29 -1.38
C ARG A 14 -30.90 -20.15 -0.36
N ASN A 15 -30.26 -19.00 -0.59
CA ASN A 15 -30.37 -17.85 0.30
C ASN A 15 -31.71 -17.12 0.21
N ALA A 16 -32.36 -17.10 -0.94
CA ALA A 16 -33.65 -16.46 -1.11
C ALA A 16 -34.77 -17.25 -0.38
N ILE A 17 -34.66 -18.59 -0.31
CA ILE A 17 -35.63 -19.44 0.40
C ILE A 17 -35.42 -19.38 1.93
N LYS A 18 -34.16 -19.32 2.41
CA LYS A 18 -33.84 -19.14 3.84
C LYS A 18 -34.27 -17.77 4.39
N LEU A 19 -34.16 -16.72 3.58
CA LEU A 19 -34.62 -15.37 3.97
C LEU A 19 -36.13 -15.27 4.09
N LYS A 20 -36.92 -15.94 3.23
CA LYS A 20 -38.39 -15.97 3.35
C LYS A 20 -38.86 -16.68 4.60
N THR A 21 -38.17 -17.73 5.05
CA THR A 21 -38.54 -18.46 6.27
C THR A 21 -38.22 -17.66 7.55
N LEU A 22 -37.18 -16.78 7.51
CA LEU A 22 -36.91 -15.88 8.61
C LEU A 22 -37.83 -14.63 8.62
N GLU A 23 -38.24 -14.11 7.46
CA GLU A 23 -39.16 -12.97 7.36
C GLU A 23 -40.57 -13.30 7.88
N ILE A 24 -41.02 -14.57 7.76
CA ILE A 24 -42.33 -15.00 8.29
C ILE A 24 -42.35 -15.06 9.84
N LEU A 25 -41.17 -15.10 10.48
CA LEU A 25 -41.05 -15.16 11.95
C LEU A 25 -40.82 -13.79 12.63
N THR A 26 -40.62 -12.70 11.86
CA THR A 26 -40.27 -11.39 12.42
C THR A 26 -41.32 -10.29 12.28
N ASP A 27 -42.48 -10.57 11.65
CA ASP A 27 -43.43 -9.48 11.29
C ASP A 27 -44.58 -9.26 12.28
N ASN A 28 -44.50 -9.79 13.50
CA ASN A 28 -45.53 -9.56 14.52
C ASN A 28 -44.91 -9.27 15.90
N SER A 29 -44.38 -8.11 16.15
CA SER A 29 -44.24 -7.56 17.51
C SER A 29 -44.04 -6.03 17.51
N GLU A 30 -45.16 -5.32 17.32
CA GLU A 30 -45.30 -4.00 17.91
C GLU A 30 -46.50 -4.00 18.89
N ASN A 31 -46.20 -3.47 20.10
CA ASN A 31 -47.11 -3.21 21.23
C ASN A 31 -47.31 -4.30 22.27
N GLN A 32 -46.62 -4.21 23.41
CA GLN A 32 -47.23 -3.79 24.72
C GLN A 32 -46.26 -4.05 25.88
N THR A 33 -46.05 -3.00 26.64
CA THR A 33 -45.54 -2.97 28.01
C THR A 33 -46.43 -3.73 29.01
N SER A 34 -45.81 -4.58 29.85
CA SER A 34 -46.02 -4.58 31.32
C SER A 34 -45.95 -5.93 32.00
N ILE A 35 -45.18 -5.99 33.10
CA ILE A 35 -45.41 -6.71 34.37
C ILE A 35 -45.41 -8.25 34.38
N PHE A 36 -44.50 -8.80 35.18
CA PHE A 36 -44.51 -10.19 35.62
C PHE A 36 -45.86 -10.66 36.18
N PRO A 37 -46.24 -11.90 35.86
CA PRO A 37 -46.71 -12.75 36.94
C PRO A 37 -46.28 -14.23 36.84
N ASN A 38 -46.14 -14.80 38.01
CA ASN A 38 -46.32 -16.17 38.49
C ASN A 38 -46.61 -17.29 37.49
N ILE A 39 -45.92 -18.40 37.73
CA ILE A 39 -46.22 -19.75 37.24
C ILE A 39 -47.70 -20.08 37.55
N SER A 40 -48.47 -20.24 36.50
CA SER A 40 -49.80 -20.87 36.60
C SER A 40 -49.99 -21.78 35.37
N THR A 41 -50.35 -23.02 35.64
CA THR A 41 -50.87 -24.09 34.81
C THR A 41 -51.48 -23.62 33.51
N VAL A 42 -50.95 -24.14 32.40
CA VAL A 42 -51.49 -23.97 31.04
C VAL A 42 -52.65 -24.90 30.85
N THR A 43 -53.87 -24.37 30.87
CA THR A 43 -55.06 -25.04 30.39
C THR A 43 -55.49 -24.38 29.08
N GLU A 44 -55.67 -25.24 28.06
CA GLU A 44 -56.33 -25.03 26.77
C GLU A 44 -55.84 -23.92 25.82
N THR A 45 -55.24 -24.37 24.68
CA THR A 45 -54.92 -23.64 23.44
C THR A 45 -53.78 -22.62 23.47
N GLY A 46 -52.76 -22.74 24.30
CA GLY A 46 -51.53 -21.94 24.25
C GLY A 46 -50.52 -22.50 23.22
N SER A 47 -50.05 -21.69 22.32
CA SER A 47 -49.01 -22.07 21.38
C SER A 47 -47.70 -22.38 22.14
N TYR A 48 -47.09 -23.57 21.97
CA TYR A 48 -45.75 -23.93 22.53
C TYR A 48 -44.59 -23.04 22.05
N LYS A 49 -44.89 -22.13 21.14
CA LYS A 49 -43.90 -21.21 20.55
C LYS A 49 -43.18 -20.32 21.61
N ASP A 50 -43.86 -19.92 22.64
CA ASP A 50 -43.33 -19.06 23.71
C ASP A 50 -42.46 -19.81 24.71
N THR A 51 -42.42 -21.16 24.65
CA THR A 51 -41.56 -22.00 25.48
C THR A 51 -40.21 -22.32 24.84
N VAL A 52 -39.95 -21.84 23.64
CA VAL A 52 -38.73 -22.07 22.87
C VAL A 52 -37.72 -20.98 23.20
N ASN A 53 -36.47 -21.36 23.52
CA ASN A 53 -35.40 -20.44 23.88
C ASN A 53 -34.79 -19.74 22.64
N LEU A 54 -35.54 -18.83 22.02
CA LEU A 54 -35.06 -18.10 20.84
C LEU A 54 -33.98 -17.08 21.19
N PRO A 55 -33.02 -16.83 20.28
CA PRO A 55 -31.96 -15.82 20.50
C PRO A 55 -32.51 -14.40 20.74
N LYS A 56 -31.99 -13.71 21.76
CA LYS A 56 -32.39 -12.35 22.12
C LYS A 56 -31.18 -11.42 22.19
N THR A 57 -31.19 -10.34 21.44
CA THR A 57 -30.11 -9.33 21.52
C THR A 57 -30.62 -7.99 20.99
N SER A 58 -30.14 -6.91 21.59
CA SER A 58 -30.33 -5.55 21.11
C SER A 58 -29.28 -5.12 20.08
N PHE A 59 -28.33 -6.01 19.73
CA PHE A 59 -27.35 -5.75 18.67
C PHE A 59 -28.04 -5.76 17.31
N ASP A 60 -28.06 -4.62 16.64
CA ASP A 60 -28.78 -4.42 15.38
C ASP A 60 -28.24 -5.31 14.25
N MET A 61 -29.13 -5.83 13.40
CA MET A 61 -28.75 -6.55 12.19
C MET A 61 -28.02 -5.65 11.20
N ARG A 62 -28.43 -4.38 11.08
CA ARG A 62 -27.77 -3.37 10.24
C ARG A 62 -26.70 -2.64 11.03
N ALA A 63 -25.52 -2.47 10.43
CA ALA A 63 -24.40 -1.82 11.10
C ALA A 63 -24.62 -0.32 11.43
N ASN A 64 -25.49 0.36 10.67
CA ASN A 64 -25.74 1.80 10.80
C ASN A 64 -24.43 2.64 10.97
N ALA A 65 -23.44 2.36 10.11
CA ALA A 65 -22.06 2.80 10.25
C ALA A 65 -21.89 4.32 10.35
N ILE A 66 -22.75 5.10 9.66
CA ILE A 66 -22.70 6.57 9.69
C ILE A 66 -22.87 7.11 11.11
N LYS A 67 -23.74 6.48 11.90
CA LYS A 67 -24.02 6.89 13.27
C LYS A 67 -23.11 6.15 14.27
N ARG A 68 -23.00 4.83 14.12
CA ARG A 68 -22.37 3.98 15.13
C ARG A 68 -20.85 4.10 15.17
N GLU A 69 -20.16 4.23 14.02
CA GLU A 69 -18.71 4.39 14.01
C GLU A 69 -18.24 5.66 14.72
N PRO A 70 -18.83 6.87 14.48
CA PRO A 70 -18.48 8.06 15.26
C PRO A 70 -18.76 7.93 16.77
N GLU A 71 -19.84 7.23 17.17
CA GLU A 71 -20.13 6.98 18.60
C GLU A 71 -19.04 6.10 19.25
N ILE A 72 -18.55 5.10 18.52
CA ILE A 72 -17.46 4.23 18.97
C ILE A 72 -16.14 5.00 19.03
N GLN A 73 -15.83 5.83 18.02
CA GLN A 73 -14.63 6.67 18.04
C GLN A 73 -14.63 7.61 19.24
N LYS A 74 -15.77 8.24 19.51
CA LYS A 74 -15.96 9.08 20.71
C LYS A 74 -15.78 8.28 22.01
N PHE A 75 -16.31 7.06 22.08
CA PHE A 75 -16.11 6.16 23.23
C PHE A 75 -14.62 5.89 23.46
N TRP A 76 -13.83 5.62 22.41
CA TRP A 76 -12.38 5.39 22.53
C TRP A 76 -11.65 6.64 23.04
N GLU A 77 -12.01 7.83 22.55
CA GLU A 77 -11.42 9.10 23.00
C GLU A 77 -11.77 9.40 24.45
N GLU A 78 -13.05 9.33 24.83
CA GLU A 78 -13.49 9.60 26.21
C GLU A 78 -12.92 8.64 27.25
N ASN A 79 -12.64 7.40 26.87
CA ASN A 79 -12.01 6.40 27.74
C ASN A 79 -10.50 6.31 27.54
N GLN A 80 -9.89 7.15 26.69
CA GLN A 80 -8.44 7.18 26.41
C GLN A 80 -7.86 5.77 26.11
N ILE A 81 -8.57 4.96 25.32
CA ILE A 81 -8.22 3.54 25.11
C ILE A 81 -6.82 3.42 24.52
N TYR A 82 -6.54 4.16 23.44
CA TYR A 82 -5.22 4.13 22.79
C TYR A 82 -4.12 4.63 23.73
N ASP A 83 -4.32 5.75 24.39
CA ASP A 83 -3.31 6.39 25.23
C ASP A 83 -2.91 5.48 26.39
N ARG A 84 -3.89 4.85 27.06
CA ARG A 84 -3.64 3.90 28.15
C ARG A 84 -2.89 2.66 27.63
N LEU A 85 -3.38 2.01 26.58
CA LEU A 85 -2.73 0.81 26.06
C LEU A 85 -1.31 1.10 25.55
N SER A 86 -1.09 2.25 24.91
CA SER A 86 0.23 2.64 24.41
C SER A 86 1.25 2.89 25.51
N GLN A 87 0.82 3.15 26.75
CA GLN A 87 1.67 3.44 27.90
C GLN A 87 1.73 2.31 28.92
N GLU A 88 0.59 1.63 29.16
CA GLU A 88 0.40 0.72 30.29
C GLU A 88 0.57 -0.76 29.91
N ASN A 89 0.50 -1.11 28.62
CA ASN A 89 0.71 -2.48 28.18
C ASN A 89 2.03 -3.05 28.72
N PRO A 90 2.08 -4.34 29.15
CA PRO A 90 3.25 -4.89 29.84
C PRO A 90 4.44 -5.18 28.93
N GLY A 91 4.23 -5.31 27.62
CA GLY A 91 5.25 -5.71 26.65
C GLY A 91 6.21 -4.58 26.26
N GLU A 92 7.14 -4.93 25.37
CA GLU A 92 8.14 -4.01 24.83
C GLU A 92 7.51 -2.91 23.98
N LEU A 93 8.23 -1.80 23.85
CA LEU A 93 7.86 -0.71 22.95
C LEU A 93 7.98 -1.16 21.48
N PHE A 94 6.97 -0.85 20.70
CA PHE A 94 6.92 -1.10 19.25
C PHE A 94 6.62 0.21 18.54
N ILE A 95 7.46 0.56 17.56
CA ILE A 95 7.36 1.80 16.81
C ILE A 95 7.25 1.49 15.32
N LEU A 96 6.07 1.77 14.76
CA LEU A 96 5.90 1.95 13.34
C LEU A 96 6.00 3.45 13.06
N HIS A 97 7.13 3.89 12.45
CA HIS A 97 7.34 5.29 12.16
C HIS A 97 6.56 5.71 10.91
N ASP A 98 5.86 6.81 11.01
CA ASP A 98 5.01 7.30 9.93
C ASP A 98 5.82 8.04 8.87
N GLY A 99 5.72 7.63 7.61
CA GLY A 99 6.14 8.44 6.48
C GLY A 99 5.18 9.62 6.31
N PRO A 100 5.68 10.85 6.26
CA PRO A 100 4.83 12.03 6.30
C PRO A 100 4.11 12.24 4.96
N PRO A 101 2.76 12.16 4.90
CA PRO A 101 2.03 12.59 3.71
C PRO A 101 2.21 14.10 3.48
N TYR A 102 2.11 14.51 2.23
CA TYR A 102 2.20 15.91 1.85
C TYR A 102 0.97 16.71 2.28
N ALA A 103 1.19 17.86 2.90
CA ALA A 103 0.14 18.79 3.33
C ALA A 103 -0.39 19.67 2.17
N ASN A 104 -0.85 19.07 1.05
CA ASN A 104 -1.18 19.85 -0.17
C ASN A 104 -2.50 19.49 -0.86
N GLY A 105 -3.33 18.61 -0.29
CA GLY A 105 -4.58 18.21 -0.93
C GLY A 105 -5.46 17.28 -0.12
N SER A 106 -6.60 16.90 -0.71
CA SER A 106 -7.56 15.97 -0.10
C SER A 106 -7.02 14.54 -0.05
N LEU A 107 -7.50 13.75 0.89
CA LEU A 107 -7.19 12.35 1.01
C LEU A 107 -7.75 11.55 -0.17
N HIS A 108 -6.96 10.60 -0.66
CA HIS A 108 -7.33 9.65 -1.71
C HIS A 108 -7.16 8.20 -1.23
N LEU A 109 -7.55 7.22 -2.03
CA LEU A 109 -7.49 5.80 -1.65
C LEU A 109 -6.10 5.32 -1.27
N GLY A 110 -5.04 5.84 -1.90
CA GLY A 110 -3.66 5.51 -1.50
C GLY A 110 -3.36 5.90 -0.06
N HIS A 111 -3.83 7.07 0.40
CA HIS A 111 -3.71 7.46 1.81
C HIS A 111 -4.52 6.54 2.74
N ALA A 112 -5.72 6.15 2.32
CA ALA A 112 -6.54 5.21 3.10
C ALA A 112 -5.87 3.84 3.22
N LEU A 113 -5.38 3.28 2.10
CA LEU A 113 -4.63 2.03 2.07
C LEU A 113 -3.45 2.06 3.04
N ASN A 114 -2.59 3.07 2.89
CA ASN A 114 -1.38 3.25 3.69
C ASN A 114 -1.66 3.34 5.19
N LYS A 115 -2.52 4.27 5.59
CA LYS A 115 -2.82 4.50 7.02
C LYS A 115 -3.59 3.36 7.66
N ILE A 116 -4.49 2.69 6.92
CA ILE A 116 -5.22 1.53 7.43
C ILE A 116 -4.27 0.35 7.64
N LEU A 117 -3.33 0.07 6.73
CA LEU A 117 -2.30 -0.97 6.93
C LEU A 117 -1.49 -0.73 8.21
N LYS A 118 -1.04 0.50 8.42
CA LYS A 118 -0.30 0.90 9.63
C LYS A 118 -1.12 0.66 10.88
N ASP A 119 -2.39 1.06 10.88
CA ASP A 119 -3.29 0.91 12.03
C ASP A 119 -3.62 -0.57 12.32
N ILE A 120 -3.79 -1.41 11.29
CA ILE A 120 -3.98 -2.85 11.45
C ILE A 120 -2.80 -3.47 12.21
N ILE A 121 -1.56 -3.14 11.80
CA ILE A 121 -0.34 -3.63 12.45
C ILE A 121 -0.28 -3.12 13.90
N ASN A 122 -0.51 -1.83 14.10
CA ASN A 122 -0.45 -1.20 15.42
C ASN A 122 -1.48 -1.78 16.39
N ARG A 123 -2.73 -1.97 15.95
CA ARG A 123 -3.78 -2.59 16.77
C ARG A 123 -3.48 -4.05 17.11
N TYR A 124 -2.93 -4.79 16.15
CA TYR A 124 -2.48 -6.16 16.42
C TYR A 124 -1.40 -6.20 17.51
N GLN A 125 -0.40 -5.32 17.40
CA GLN A 125 0.67 -5.25 18.41
C GLN A 125 0.15 -4.82 19.80
N LEU A 126 -0.82 -3.89 19.87
CA LEU A 126 -1.50 -3.52 21.12
C LEU A 126 -2.23 -4.71 21.74
N LEU A 127 -2.98 -5.48 20.95
CA LEU A 127 -3.67 -6.70 21.41
C LEU A 127 -2.69 -7.79 21.86
N LYS A 128 -1.48 -7.85 21.27
CA LYS A 128 -0.37 -8.72 21.74
C LYS A 128 0.26 -8.24 23.06
N GLY A 129 -0.24 -7.14 23.61
CA GLY A 129 0.23 -6.57 24.88
C GLY A 129 1.48 -5.70 24.75
N ARG A 130 1.90 -5.29 23.56
CA ARG A 130 3.01 -4.34 23.34
C ARG A 130 2.56 -2.89 23.56
N LYS A 131 3.51 -2.05 23.97
CA LYS A 131 3.33 -0.59 23.97
C LYS A 131 3.54 -0.08 22.55
N VAL A 132 2.53 0.49 21.93
CA VAL A 132 2.64 1.00 20.55
C VAL A 132 2.55 2.51 20.54
N ARG A 133 3.65 3.17 20.17
CA ARG A 133 3.70 4.64 20.00
C ARG A 133 3.71 4.97 18.51
N TYR A 134 2.58 5.46 18.02
CA TYR A 134 2.42 5.91 16.65
C TYR A 134 2.24 7.42 16.62
N VAL A 135 3.25 8.12 16.09
CA VAL A 135 3.26 9.58 15.95
C VAL A 135 3.01 9.92 14.47
N PRO A 136 1.80 10.38 14.11
CA PRO A 136 1.53 10.79 12.74
C PRO A 136 2.38 11.99 12.33
N GLY A 137 2.75 12.05 11.05
CA GLY A 137 3.59 13.14 10.53
C GLY A 137 3.06 13.77 9.26
N TRP A 138 3.59 14.95 8.90
CA TRP A 138 3.30 15.63 7.65
C TRP A 138 4.53 16.35 7.08
N ASP A 139 4.74 16.20 5.77
CA ASP A 139 5.61 17.06 4.98
C ASP A 139 4.89 18.36 4.65
N CYS A 140 5.48 19.47 5.13
CA CYS A 140 4.84 20.78 5.09
C CYS A 140 5.57 21.80 4.21
N HIS A 141 6.69 21.46 3.58
CA HIS A 141 7.51 22.36 2.76
C HIS A 141 7.46 22.04 1.27
N GLY A 142 8.13 22.86 0.48
CA GLY A 142 8.50 22.61 -0.91
C GLY A 142 7.51 23.12 -1.96
N LEU A 143 7.90 22.91 -3.20
CA LEU A 143 7.25 23.36 -4.40
C LEU A 143 5.74 23.08 -4.49
N PRO A 144 5.24 21.87 -4.10
CA PRO A 144 3.82 21.57 -4.25
C PRO A 144 2.89 22.48 -3.45
N ILE A 145 3.33 22.91 -2.27
CA ILE A 145 2.56 23.83 -1.40
C ILE A 145 2.69 25.26 -1.95
N GLU A 146 3.91 25.70 -2.27
CA GLU A 146 4.20 27.01 -2.85
C GLU A 146 3.37 27.26 -4.12
N LEU A 147 3.38 26.31 -5.08
CA LEU A 147 2.58 26.39 -6.30
C LEU A 147 1.08 26.47 -6.02
N LYS A 148 0.59 25.72 -5.04
CA LYS A 148 -0.84 25.70 -4.71
C LYS A 148 -1.30 27.04 -4.15
N VAL A 149 -0.48 27.64 -3.29
CA VAL A 149 -0.71 28.99 -2.77
C VAL A 149 -0.72 30.01 -3.89
N LEU A 150 0.30 29.98 -4.76
CA LEU A 150 0.39 30.91 -5.89
C LEU A 150 -0.79 30.74 -6.88
N GLN A 151 -1.23 29.51 -7.15
CA GLN A 151 -2.38 29.25 -8.03
C GLN A 151 -3.68 29.85 -7.49
N ASN A 152 -3.85 29.89 -6.17
CA ASN A 152 -5.04 30.43 -5.51
C ASN A 152 -5.05 31.96 -5.42
N MET A 153 -3.93 32.64 -5.79
CA MET A 153 -3.79 34.09 -5.72
C MET A 153 -4.03 34.76 -7.08
N LYS A 154 -4.51 36.02 -7.06
CA LYS A 154 -4.65 36.87 -8.26
C LYS A 154 -3.27 37.31 -8.78
N SER A 155 -3.15 37.51 -10.10
CA SER A 155 -1.86 37.87 -10.74
C SER A 155 -1.24 39.14 -10.14
N ALA A 156 -2.02 40.18 -9.83
CA ALA A 156 -1.51 41.41 -9.21
C ALA A 156 -0.96 41.20 -7.79
N GLU A 157 -1.53 40.27 -7.02
CA GLU A 157 -1.06 39.94 -5.67
C GLU A 157 0.27 39.18 -5.71
N ARG A 158 0.48 38.34 -6.73
CA ARG A 158 1.74 37.57 -6.90
C ARG A 158 2.94 38.45 -7.18
N GLN A 159 2.76 39.55 -7.95
CA GLN A 159 3.84 40.45 -8.37
C GLN A 159 4.49 41.22 -7.21
N ASN A 160 3.73 41.48 -6.13
CA ASN A 160 4.19 42.23 -4.97
C ASN A 160 4.45 41.39 -3.73
N LEU A 161 4.52 40.05 -3.89
CA LEU A 161 4.66 39.13 -2.76
C LEU A 161 6.10 39.08 -2.28
N THR A 162 6.32 39.45 -1.03
CA THR A 162 7.64 39.29 -0.39
C THR A 162 7.88 37.84 0.00
N PRO A 163 9.16 37.37 0.14
CA PRO A 163 9.48 36.03 0.63
C PRO A 163 8.77 35.67 1.95
N LEU A 164 8.78 36.56 2.93
CA LEU A 164 8.10 36.33 4.22
C LEU A 164 6.58 36.19 4.09
N GLN A 165 5.95 36.99 3.24
CA GLN A 165 4.52 36.87 2.98
C GLN A 165 4.15 35.55 2.27
N LEU A 166 5.00 35.08 1.36
CA LEU A 166 4.80 33.78 0.71
C LEU A 166 4.95 32.65 1.73
N ARG A 167 5.97 32.70 2.58
CA ARG A 167 6.19 31.70 3.65
C ARG A 167 5.02 31.64 4.61
N GLN A 168 4.51 32.79 5.07
CA GLN A 168 3.35 32.87 5.94
C GLN A 168 2.12 32.20 5.30
N LYS A 169 1.81 32.53 4.04
CA LYS A 169 0.66 31.94 3.31
C LYS A 169 0.84 30.45 3.09
N ALA A 170 2.05 29.97 2.80
CA ALA A 170 2.36 28.57 2.65
C ALA A 170 2.17 27.79 3.97
N LYS A 171 2.62 28.36 5.08
CA LYS A 171 2.44 27.83 6.43
C LYS A 171 0.97 27.71 6.81
N GLU A 172 0.18 28.77 6.59
CA GLU A 172 -1.26 28.78 6.85
C GLU A 172 -1.98 27.69 6.02
N PHE A 173 -1.66 27.60 4.73
CA PHE A 173 -2.21 26.58 3.84
C PHE A 173 -1.85 25.15 4.29
N ALA A 174 -0.58 24.90 4.63
CA ALA A 174 -0.12 23.60 5.09
C ALA A 174 -0.83 23.19 6.39
N LEU A 175 -0.92 24.08 7.38
CA LEU A 175 -1.58 23.80 8.67
C LEU A 175 -3.08 23.53 8.51
N ALA A 176 -3.78 24.29 7.65
CA ALA A 176 -5.18 24.03 7.32
C ALA A 176 -5.36 22.63 6.70
N THR A 177 -4.50 22.27 5.74
CA THR A 177 -4.53 20.96 5.08
C THR A 177 -4.22 19.83 6.05
N VAL A 178 -3.23 19.99 6.93
CA VAL A 178 -2.91 19.04 8.01
C VAL A 178 -4.14 18.77 8.87
N ASN A 179 -4.87 19.82 9.26
CA ASN A 179 -6.08 19.66 10.07
C ASN A 179 -7.17 18.88 9.34
N ASP A 180 -7.43 19.19 8.07
CA ASP A 180 -8.44 18.51 7.25
C ASP A 180 -8.07 17.01 7.04
N GLN A 181 -6.82 16.73 6.70
CA GLN A 181 -6.32 15.36 6.54
C GLN A 181 -6.38 14.58 7.86
N ARG A 182 -6.02 15.20 8.99
CA ARG A 182 -6.12 14.61 10.33
C ARG A 182 -7.53 14.16 10.65
N GLN A 183 -8.54 15.00 10.39
CA GLN A 183 -9.93 14.62 10.60
C GLN A 183 -10.34 13.42 9.72
N GLY A 184 -9.90 13.41 8.46
CA GLY A 184 -10.13 12.28 7.57
C GLY A 184 -9.48 10.97 8.04
N PHE A 185 -8.24 11.00 8.51
CA PHE A 185 -7.56 9.84 9.07
C PHE A 185 -8.22 9.32 10.34
N LYS A 186 -8.60 10.21 11.25
CA LYS A 186 -9.38 9.83 12.44
C LYS A 186 -10.70 9.15 12.04
N ARG A 187 -11.38 9.66 11.01
CA ARG A 187 -12.62 9.06 10.49
C ARG A 187 -12.43 7.64 9.91
N PHE A 188 -11.23 7.30 9.40
CA PHE A 188 -10.89 5.92 9.01
C PHE A 188 -10.72 4.98 10.21
N GLY A 189 -10.78 5.48 11.42
CA GLY A 189 -10.56 4.75 12.66
C GLY A 189 -9.08 4.58 13.04
N ILE A 190 -8.20 5.41 12.49
CA ILE A 190 -6.75 5.33 12.75
C ILE A 190 -6.43 5.86 14.16
N TRP A 191 -5.72 5.09 14.95
CA TRP A 191 -5.19 5.49 16.25
C TRP A 191 -3.78 6.06 16.16
N GLY A 192 -3.46 6.99 17.03
CA GLY A 192 -2.15 7.63 17.10
C GLY A 192 -2.16 8.86 18.01
N ASP A 193 -1.00 9.43 18.27
CA ASP A 193 -0.85 10.69 19.01
C ASP A 193 -1.18 11.87 18.10
N TRP A 194 -2.49 12.11 17.91
CA TRP A 194 -2.99 13.16 17.02
C TRP A 194 -2.82 14.57 17.59
N ASP A 195 -2.57 14.70 18.88
CA ASP A 195 -2.40 16.00 19.55
C ASP A 195 -0.95 16.50 19.45
N HIS A 196 0.01 15.58 19.32
CA HIS A 196 1.42 15.89 19.20
C HIS A 196 2.04 15.30 17.93
N PRO A 197 1.48 15.56 16.72
CA PRO A 197 2.05 15.08 15.48
C PRO A 197 3.40 15.72 15.22
N TYR A 198 4.22 15.09 14.38
CA TYR A 198 5.38 15.80 13.86
C TYR A 198 5.07 16.52 12.55
N LEU A 199 5.53 17.74 12.43
CA LEU A 199 5.38 18.55 11.22
C LEU A 199 6.77 19.05 10.83
N THR A 200 7.16 18.89 9.58
CA THR A 200 8.50 19.30 9.14
C THR A 200 8.75 20.81 9.24
N LEU A 201 7.66 21.61 9.35
CA LEU A 201 7.70 23.07 9.55
C LEU A 201 7.83 23.53 11.02
N LYS A 202 7.94 22.59 11.97
CA LYS A 202 8.13 23.00 13.37
C LYS A 202 9.58 23.35 13.68
N PRO A 203 9.85 24.39 14.49
CA PRO A 203 11.21 24.85 14.78
C PRO A 203 12.14 23.76 15.26
N GLU A 204 11.68 22.90 16.15
CA GLU A 204 12.44 21.76 16.68
C GLU A 204 12.80 20.73 15.60
N TYR A 205 11.92 20.53 14.61
CA TYR A 205 12.18 19.63 13.49
C TYR A 205 13.20 20.25 12.52
N GLU A 206 12.99 21.50 12.12
CA GLU A 206 13.88 22.26 11.22
C GLU A 206 15.31 22.34 11.80
N ALA A 207 15.44 22.59 13.11
CA ALA A 207 16.72 22.61 13.78
C ALA A 207 17.42 21.24 13.81
N ALA A 208 16.67 20.15 14.02
CA ALA A 208 17.22 18.80 13.97
C ALA A 208 17.70 18.43 12.55
N GLN A 209 16.95 18.84 11.52
CA GLN A 209 17.36 18.70 10.11
C GLN A 209 18.66 19.45 9.81
N ILE A 210 18.80 20.68 10.27
CA ILE A 210 20.06 21.44 10.15
C ILE A 210 21.20 20.73 10.88
N GLY A 211 20.90 20.08 12.01
CA GLY A 211 21.88 19.26 12.73
C GLY A 211 22.37 18.06 11.91
N VAL A 212 21.47 17.36 11.19
CA VAL A 212 21.82 16.26 10.28
C VAL A 212 22.68 16.80 9.12
N PHE A 213 22.22 17.89 8.48
CA PHE A 213 22.99 18.58 7.43
C PHE A 213 24.39 18.96 7.91
N GLY A 214 24.48 19.57 9.06
CA GLY A 214 25.76 20.01 9.65
C GLY A 214 26.72 18.86 9.90
N GLN A 215 26.25 17.74 10.44
CA GLN A 215 27.10 16.56 10.62
C GLN A 215 27.62 16.00 9.28
N MET A 216 26.80 16.00 8.24
CA MET A 216 27.22 15.58 6.90
C MET A 216 28.24 16.57 6.29
N VAL A 217 28.09 17.88 6.51
CA VAL A 217 29.08 18.89 6.12
C VAL A 217 30.44 18.65 6.79
N LEU A 218 30.41 18.46 8.13
CA LEU A 218 31.63 18.26 8.92
C LEU A 218 32.38 16.96 8.58
N LYS A 219 31.66 15.96 8.06
CA LYS A 219 32.24 14.71 7.53
C LYS A 219 32.71 14.83 6.07
N GLY A 220 32.51 16.00 5.43
CA GLY A 220 32.92 16.24 4.03
C GLY A 220 32.00 15.61 2.99
N TYR A 221 30.79 15.11 3.38
CA TYR A 221 29.84 14.53 2.44
C TYR A 221 29.00 15.57 1.69
N ILE A 222 28.86 16.78 2.23
CA ILE A 222 28.15 17.88 1.56
C ILE A 222 29.17 18.90 1.05
N TYR A 223 29.04 19.25 -0.22
CA TYR A 223 29.92 20.18 -0.91
C TYR A 223 29.15 21.01 -1.95
N ARG A 224 29.72 22.15 -2.37
CA ARG A 224 29.23 23.00 -3.46
C ARG A 224 29.97 22.67 -4.74
N GLY A 225 29.27 22.55 -5.86
CA GLY A 225 29.90 22.24 -7.14
C GLY A 225 29.09 22.76 -8.33
N LEU A 226 29.82 23.05 -9.42
CA LEU A 226 29.21 23.35 -10.72
C LEU A 226 29.07 22.02 -11.49
N LYS A 227 27.85 21.49 -11.61
CA LYS A 227 27.56 20.21 -12.28
C LYS A 227 26.25 20.28 -13.06
N PRO A 228 26.11 19.51 -14.15
CA PRO A 228 24.81 19.33 -14.80
C PRO A 228 23.80 18.68 -13.85
N VAL A 229 22.65 19.29 -13.74
CA VAL A 229 21.50 18.78 -12.96
C VAL A 229 20.25 18.79 -13.81
N HIS A 230 19.25 17.98 -13.44
CA HIS A 230 17.91 18.16 -13.97
C HIS A 230 17.39 19.52 -13.53
N TRP A 231 17.11 20.39 -14.48
CA TRP A 231 16.61 21.73 -14.28
C TRP A 231 15.21 21.87 -14.88
N SER A 232 14.28 22.39 -14.13
CA SER A 232 12.94 22.71 -14.61
C SER A 232 12.84 24.20 -14.97
N PRO A 233 12.83 24.58 -16.25
CA PRO A 233 12.61 25.97 -16.64
C PRO A 233 11.23 26.48 -16.19
N SER A 234 10.22 25.60 -16.17
CA SER A 234 8.84 25.97 -15.80
C SER A 234 8.66 26.27 -14.30
N SER A 235 9.53 25.75 -13.45
CA SER A 235 9.54 26.02 -12.01
C SER A 235 10.81 26.70 -11.51
N LYS A 236 11.80 26.92 -12.39
CA LYS A 236 13.09 27.60 -12.13
C LYS A 236 13.85 27.04 -10.93
N THR A 237 14.05 25.74 -10.92
CA THR A 237 14.76 25.04 -9.86
C THR A 237 15.41 23.77 -10.33
N ALA A 238 16.46 23.33 -9.64
CA ALA A 238 17.00 21.98 -9.76
C ALA A 238 16.00 20.94 -9.22
N LEU A 239 16.00 19.76 -9.82
CA LEU A 239 15.18 18.61 -9.42
C LEU A 239 16.05 17.41 -9.09
N ALA A 240 15.66 16.64 -8.06
CA ALA A 240 16.22 15.32 -7.80
C ALA A 240 15.53 14.27 -8.67
N GLU A 241 16.13 13.09 -8.81
CA GLU A 241 15.57 11.99 -9.61
C GLU A 241 14.17 11.56 -9.15
N ALA A 242 13.88 11.62 -7.85
CA ALA A 242 12.56 11.31 -7.28
C ALA A 242 11.48 12.35 -7.65
N GLU A 243 11.86 13.49 -8.22
CA GLU A 243 10.96 14.56 -8.66
C GLU A 243 10.74 14.55 -10.18
N LEU A 244 11.21 13.52 -10.86
CA LEU A 244 11.02 13.33 -12.30
C LEU A 244 9.92 12.31 -12.59
N GLU A 245 9.22 12.53 -13.70
CA GLU A 245 8.34 11.52 -14.30
C GLU A 245 8.66 11.36 -15.77
N TYR A 246 8.37 10.18 -16.29
CA TYR A 246 8.67 9.82 -17.68
C TYR A 246 7.36 9.42 -18.39
N PRO A 247 6.58 10.41 -18.90
CA PRO A 247 5.35 10.12 -19.61
C PRO A 247 5.62 9.37 -20.90
N GLU A 248 4.72 8.49 -21.29
CA GLU A 248 4.79 7.82 -22.57
C GLU A 248 4.49 8.78 -23.73
N GLY A 249 5.10 8.53 -24.89
CA GLY A 249 4.80 9.24 -26.12
C GLY A 249 5.52 10.58 -26.31
N HIS A 250 6.55 10.89 -25.48
CA HIS A 250 7.41 12.05 -25.78
C HIS A 250 8.15 11.86 -27.11
N THR A 251 8.07 12.87 -27.96
CA THR A 251 8.74 12.86 -29.26
C THR A 251 9.69 14.04 -29.36
N SER A 252 10.99 13.77 -29.46
CA SER A 252 12.03 14.77 -29.70
C SER A 252 12.32 14.90 -31.19
N ARG A 253 12.87 16.05 -31.57
CA ARG A 253 13.48 16.23 -32.88
C ARG A 253 14.90 15.72 -32.79
N SER A 254 15.19 14.56 -33.40
CA SER A 254 16.57 14.08 -33.45
C SER A 254 17.25 14.49 -34.74
N ILE A 255 18.55 14.74 -34.67
CA ILE A 255 19.35 15.10 -35.82
C ILE A 255 20.59 14.24 -35.95
N TYR A 256 20.96 13.98 -37.19
CA TYR A 256 22.28 13.54 -37.61
C TYR A 256 23.03 14.76 -38.18
N ALA A 257 24.24 15.02 -37.69
CA ALA A 257 25.05 16.15 -38.13
C ALA A 257 26.51 15.76 -38.28
N ALA A 258 27.26 16.43 -39.11
CA ALA A 258 28.69 16.20 -39.28
C ALA A 258 29.50 17.47 -38.98
N PHE A 259 30.65 17.30 -38.35
CA PHE A 259 31.57 18.38 -37.99
C PHE A 259 32.89 18.18 -38.72
N ALA A 260 33.39 19.22 -39.39
CA ALA A 260 34.54 19.16 -40.28
C ALA A 260 35.82 18.85 -39.52
N VAL A 261 36.52 17.77 -39.89
CA VAL A 261 37.82 17.41 -39.33
C VAL A 261 38.90 18.42 -39.79
N THR A 262 39.64 18.98 -38.85
CA THR A 262 40.70 19.99 -39.14
C THR A 262 42.12 19.45 -38.99
N SER A 263 42.31 18.49 -38.04
CA SER A 263 43.61 17.83 -37.89
C SER A 263 43.43 16.36 -37.50
N LEU A 264 44.44 15.55 -37.81
CA LEU A 264 44.44 14.09 -37.59
C LEU A 264 45.52 13.73 -36.57
N SER A 265 45.24 12.74 -35.71
CA SER A 265 46.25 12.14 -34.84
C SER A 265 47.27 11.36 -35.67
N GLU A 266 48.49 11.21 -35.15
CA GLU A 266 49.54 10.46 -35.83
C GLU A 266 49.11 8.98 -36.11
N ALA A 267 48.22 8.40 -35.29
CA ALA A 267 47.71 7.04 -35.44
C ALA A 267 46.90 6.85 -36.71
N VAL A 268 46.00 7.79 -37.05
CA VAL A 268 45.09 7.68 -38.21
C VAL A 268 45.50 8.51 -39.39
N LYS A 269 46.48 9.41 -39.27
CA LYS A 269 46.95 10.27 -40.35
C LYS A 269 47.33 9.52 -41.65
N PRO A 270 48.00 8.37 -41.58
CA PRO A 270 48.31 7.58 -42.81
C PRO A 270 47.07 7.04 -43.52
N LEU A 271 45.98 6.85 -42.76
CA LEU A 271 44.73 6.26 -43.29
C LEU A 271 43.70 7.30 -43.70
N LEU A 272 43.72 8.50 -43.10
CA LEU A 272 42.66 9.49 -43.24
C LEU A 272 43.09 10.78 -43.96
N ALA A 273 44.37 11.04 -44.19
CA ALA A 273 44.83 12.29 -44.75
C ALA A 273 44.30 12.59 -46.18
N GLU A 274 44.03 11.55 -46.98
CA GLU A 274 43.53 11.68 -48.32
C GLU A 274 42.05 12.15 -48.42
N TYR A 275 41.29 12.00 -47.28
CA TYR A 275 39.88 12.38 -47.22
C TYR A 275 39.66 13.82 -46.75
N LEU A 276 40.74 14.53 -46.31
CA LEU A 276 40.63 15.95 -46.01
C LEU A 276 40.60 16.80 -47.24
N PRO A 277 39.90 17.94 -47.25
CA PRO A 277 39.12 18.57 -46.17
C PRO A 277 37.63 18.16 -46.10
N GLU A 278 37.21 17.19 -46.89
CA GLU A 278 35.79 16.80 -47.07
C GLU A 278 35.35 15.72 -46.02
N LEU A 279 36.16 15.48 -44.98
CA LEU A 279 35.92 14.50 -43.92
C LEU A 279 35.21 15.15 -42.72
N GLY A 280 34.11 14.49 -42.25
CA GLY A 280 33.37 14.88 -41.08
C GLY A 280 33.22 13.77 -40.05
N VAL A 281 33.23 14.13 -38.77
CA VAL A 281 32.77 13.25 -37.69
C VAL A 281 31.25 13.35 -37.59
N ALA A 282 30.55 12.25 -37.78
CA ALA A 282 29.09 12.23 -37.77
C ALA A 282 28.53 11.92 -36.37
N ILE A 283 27.69 12.80 -35.86
CA ILE A 283 27.04 12.65 -34.53
C ILE A 283 25.54 12.53 -34.68
N TRP A 284 24.91 12.01 -33.62
CA TRP A 284 23.47 11.97 -33.46
C TRP A 284 23.06 12.52 -32.09
N THR A 285 22.01 13.35 -32.05
CA THR A 285 21.48 13.85 -30.80
C THR A 285 19.97 14.02 -30.86
N THR A 286 19.30 13.80 -29.74
CA THR A 286 17.85 14.07 -29.51
C THR A 286 17.61 15.47 -28.96
N THR A 287 18.67 16.23 -28.66
CA THR A 287 18.67 17.57 -28.07
C THR A 287 19.54 18.55 -28.88
N PRO A 288 19.13 18.92 -30.12
CA PRO A 288 19.91 19.79 -31.00
C PRO A 288 20.35 21.14 -30.35
N TRP A 289 19.53 21.64 -29.43
CA TRP A 289 19.80 22.87 -28.69
C TRP A 289 21.05 22.81 -27.83
N THR A 290 21.63 21.61 -27.56
CA THR A 290 22.90 21.48 -26.82
C THR A 290 24.15 21.70 -27.68
N ILE A 291 24.02 21.74 -29.00
CA ILE A 291 25.14 21.91 -29.93
C ILE A 291 25.95 23.20 -29.63
N PRO A 292 25.39 24.37 -29.32
CA PRO A 292 26.18 25.55 -28.93
C PRO A 292 27.14 25.30 -27.77
N GLY A 293 26.80 24.36 -26.85
CA GLY A 293 27.65 23.92 -25.74
C GLY A 293 28.63 22.80 -26.06
N ASN A 294 28.70 22.33 -27.31
CA ASN A 294 29.65 21.28 -27.74
C ASN A 294 31.11 21.67 -27.53
N LEU A 295 31.87 20.79 -26.86
CA LEU A 295 33.33 20.97 -26.62
C LEU A 295 34.13 19.72 -27.02
N ALA A 296 33.52 18.60 -27.33
CA ALA A 296 34.17 17.39 -27.83
C ALA A 296 33.17 16.49 -28.58
N VAL A 297 33.71 15.49 -29.28
CA VAL A 297 32.98 14.32 -29.76
C VAL A 297 33.62 13.09 -29.10
N ALA A 298 32.83 12.31 -28.41
CA ALA A 298 33.27 11.10 -27.69
C ALA A 298 33.10 9.84 -28.54
N VAL A 299 34.10 8.94 -28.45
CA VAL A 299 34.13 7.63 -29.11
C VAL A 299 34.37 6.52 -28.07
N ASN A 300 33.97 5.32 -28.37
CA ASN A 300 34.31 4.13 -27.56
C ASN A 300 35.64 3.55 -28.09
N ALA A 301 36.62 3.38 -27.22
CA ALA A 301 37.99 2.94 -27.57
C ALA A 301 38.03 1.59 -28.32
N ASP A 302 37.14 0.67 -27.94
CA ASP A 302 37.11 -0.73 -28.38
C ASP A 302 36.25 -1.01 -29.61
N LEU A 303 35.38 -0.06 -29.98
CA LEU A 303 34.55 -0.19 -31.19
C LEU A 303 35.36 0.02 -32.46
N ASP A 304 34.91 -0.64 -33.55
CA ASP A 304 35.43 -0.42 -34.89
C ASP A 304 34.67 0.76 -35.55
N TYR A 305 35.42 1.72 -36.08
CA TYR A 305 34.91 2.84 -36.82
C TYR A 305 35.34 2.74 -38.28
N ALA A 306 34.56 3.37 -39.15
CA ALA A 306 34.83 3.39 -40.59
C ALA A 306 34.76 4.81 -41.13
N VAL A 307 35.64 5.12 -42.09
CA VAL A 307 35.40 6.20 -43.06
C VAL A 307 34.50 5.65 -44.13
N VAL A 308 33.39 6.33 -44.35
CA VAL A 308 32.48 6.03 -45.45
C VAL A 308 32.36 7.14 -46.44
N GLU A 309 32.38 6.79 -47.75
CA GLU A 309 32.09 7.75 -48.82
C GLU A 309 30.59 7.83 -49.00
N VAL A 310 30.03 9.04 -49.05
CA VAL A 310 28.61 9.32 -49.24
C VAL A 310 28.36 9.47 -50.74
N SER A 311 27.68 8.50 -51.35
CA SER A 311 27.24 8.56 -52.75
C SER A 311 26.06 9.54 -52.87
N ARG A 312 26.22 10.62 -53.59
CA ARG A 312 25.14 11.61 -53.80
C ARG A 312 24.38 11.34 -55.08
N PRO A 313 23.14 10.83 -55.06
CA PRO A 313 22.37 10.64 -56.29
C PRO A 313 21.82 11.94 -56.90
N ASP A 314 21.53 12.99 -56.09
CA ASP A 314 20.88 14.22 -56.54
C ASP A 314 21.29 15.49 -55.77
N ALA A 315 21.14 16.67 -56.44
CA ALA A 315 21.54 18.00 -55.96
C ALA A 315 20.75 18.60 -54.77
N GLU A 316 19.89 17.84 -54.12
CA GLU A 316 19.02 18.31 -53.06
C GLU A 316 19.62 18.14 -51.63
N THR A 317 20.68 17.35 -51.44
CA THR A 317 21.34 17.25 -50.12
C THR A 317 22.33 18.40 -49.94
N GLN A 318 22.02 19.35 -49.02
CA GLN A 318 22.82 20.54 -48.71
C GLN A 318 24.11 20.24 -47.89
N SER A 319 24.46 18.98 -47.63
CA SER A 319 25.64 18.60 -46.81
C SER A 319 26.94 18.84 -47.56
N SER A 320 27.95 19.44 -46.84
CA SER A 320 29.25 19.75 -47.37
C SER A 320 30.24 18.58 -47.35
N PHE A 321 29.89 17.44 -46.77
CA PHE A 321 30.79 16.31 -46.51
C PHE A 321 30.66 15.20 -47.55
N LYS A 322 31.81 14.80 -48.11
CA LYS A 322 31.93 13.63 -48.99
C LYS A 322 32.27 12.37 -48.19
N TYR A 323 32.96 12.51 -47.10
CA TYR A 323 33.38 11.40 -46.23
C TYR A 323 32.91 11.61 -44.77
N LEU A 324 32.43 10.52 -44.17
CA LEU A 324 31.99 10.54 -42.76
C LEU A 324 32.72 9.48 -41.95
N ILE A 325 33.05 9.79 -40.69
CA ILE A 325 33.47 8.81 -39.69
C ILE A 325 32.23 8.38 -38.91
N VAL A 326 31.96 7.08 -38.88
CA VAL A 326 30.81 6.43 -38.17
C VAL A 326 31.29 5.09 -37.61
N ALA A 327 30.58 4.51 -36.64
CA ALA A 327 30.81 3.14 -36.22
C ALA A 327 30.58 2.15 -37.38
N ALA A 328 31.50 1.21 -37.58
CA ALA A 328 31.48 0.31 -38.71
C ALA A 328 30.21 -0.58 -38.75
N GLU A 329 29.71 -1.02 -37.60
CA GLU A 329 28.47 -1.80 -37.48
C GLU A 329 27.21 -1.03 -37.89
N LEU A 330 27.25 0.30 -37.84
CA LEU A 330 26.09 1.14 -38.13
C LEU A 330 26.01 1.59 -39.61
N VAL A 331 26.99 1.27 -40.46
CA VAL A 331 27.05 1.74 -41.84
C VAL A 331 25.80 1.40 -42.63
N GLU A 332 25.35 0.16 -42.60
CA GLU A 332 24.14 -0.30 -43.35
C GLU A 332 22.88 0.42 -42.88
N ARG A 333 22.73 0.55 -41.54
CA ARG A 333 21.60 1.25 -40.93
C ARG A 333 21.61 2.75 -41.26
N LEU A 334 22.79 3.38 -41.19
CA LEU A 334 22.93 4.79 -41.54
C LEU A 334 22.70 5.05 -43.02
N SER A 335 23.09 4.14 -43.94
CA SER A 335 22.77 4.18 -45.35
C SER A 335 21.27 4.25 -45.56
N ALA A 336 20.49 3.41 -44.88
CA ALA A 336 19.04 3.43 -44.94
C ALA A 336 18.43 4.73 -44.37
N ILE A 337 18.92 5.21 -43.21
CA ILE A 337 18.44 6.44 -42.58
C ILE A 337 18.70 7.67 -43.44
N LEU A 338 19.91 7.80 -43.93
CA LEU A 338 20.33 8.94 -44.76
C LEU A 338 19.82 8.86 -46.22
N ALA A 339 19.18 7.74 -46.56
CA ALA A 339 18.69 7.44 -47.91
C ALA A 339 19.78 7.61 -48.99
N THR A 340 21.00 7.17 -48.68
CA THR A 340 22.16 7.26 -49.58
C THR A 340 23.08 6.05 -49.35
N GLU A 341 23.80 5.63 -50.39
CA GLU A 341 24.77 4.55 -50.28
C GLU A 341 26.02 5.06 -49.54
N LEU A 342 26.43 4.31 -48.51
CA LEU A 342 27.66 4.56 -47.74
C LEU A 342 28.64 3.44 -48.05
N THR A 343 29.77 3.82 -48.75
CA THR A 343 30.82 2.88 -49.08
C THR A 343 31.98 3.00 -48.13
N VAL A 344 32.33 1.91 -47.43
CA VAL A 344 33.45 1.85 -46.47
C VAL A 344 34.79 1.97 -47.25
N LYS A 345 35.63 2.91 -46.83
CA LYS A 345 36.98 3.14 -47.39
C LYS A 345 38.13 2.68 -46.48
N ALA A 346 37.98 2.88 -45.19
CA ALA A 346 38.95 2.43 -44.19
C ALA A 346 38.26 2.12 -42.88
N THR A 347 38.85 1.25 -42.05
CA THR A 347 38.39 0.90 -40.71
C THR A 347 39.53 1.00 -39.71
N PHE A 348 39.25 1.37 -38.49
CA PHE A 348 40.20 1.55 -37.39
C PHE A 348 39.48 1.49 -36.04
N LYS A 349 40.26 1.41 -34.96
CA LYS A 349 39.69 1.38 -33.62
C LYS A 349 39.37 2.79 -33.11
N GLY A 350 38.35 2.90 -32.25
CA GLY A 350 37.97 4.23 -31.68
C GLY A 350 39.08 4.90 -30.93
N LYS A 351 39.95 4.14 -30.21
CA LYS A 351 41.16 4.70 -29.55
C LYS A 351 42.12 5.47 -30.50
N ASP A 352 42.13 5.08 -31.77
CA ASP A 352 43.01 5.70 -32.77
C ASP A 352 42.49 7.09 -33.21
N LEU A 353 41.19 7.38 -32.97
CA LEU A 353 40.58 8.69 -33.23
C LEU A 353 40.86 9.71 -32.13
N GLU A 354 41.43 9.29 -31.00
CA GLU A 354 41.74 10.21 -29.90
C GLU A 354 42.66 11.35 -30.34
N HIS A 355 42.33 12.58 -29.93
CA HIS A 355 43.03 13.82 -30.27
C HIS A 355 42.92 14.29 -31.75
N ILE A 356 42.07 13.68 -32.58
CA ILE A 356 41.62 14.34 -33.82
C ILE A 356 40.94 15.64 -33.42
N THR A 357 41.11 16.71 -34.20
CA THR A 357 40.37 17.95 -33.96
C THR A 357 39.39 18.19 -35.10
N TYR A 358 38.28 18.82 -34.76
CA TYR A 358 37.25 19.26 -35.70
C TYR A 358 36.87 20.73 -35.43
N ARG A 359 36.33 21.38 -36.45
CA ARG A 359 35.77 22.74 -36.29
C ARG A 359 34.31 22.65 -35.89
N HIS A 360 33.96 23.42 -34.87
CA HIS A 360 32.55 23.55 -34.48
C HIS A 360 31.72 24.20 -35.58
N PRO A 361 30.55 23.63 -36.00
CA PRO A 361 29.82 24.10 -37.16
C PRO A 361 29.25 25.51 -37.04
N LEU A 362 29.00 25.99 -35.80
CA LEU A 362 28.27 27.24 -35.55
C LEU A 362 29.13 28.32 -34.87
N PHE A 363 30.28 27.97 -34.34
CA PHE A 363 31.16 28.88 -33.59
C PHE A 363 32.61 28.72 -34.06
N ASP A 364 33.40 29.78 -33.96
CA ASP A 364 34.84 29.76 -34.28
C ASP A 364 35.62 29.09 -33.13
N ARG A 365 35.52 27.76 -33.10
CA ARG A 365 36.13 26.91 -32.05
C ARG A 365 36.57 25.59 -32.68
N GLU A 366 37.80 25.17 -32.34
CA GLU A 366 38.29 23.82 -32.59
C GLU A 366 38.12 22.96 -31.35
N SER A 367 37.65 21.74 -31.52
CA SER A 367 37.31 20.81 -30.43
C SER A 367 37.90 19.43 -30.72
N PRO A 368 38.32 18.67 -29.69
CA PRO A 368 38.90 17.34 -29.84
C PRO A 368 37.87 16.23 -29.97
N VAL A 369 38.29 15.11 -30.60
CA VAL A 369 37.69 13.81 -30.39
C VAL A 369 38.35 13.17 -29.18
N VAL A 370 37.55 12.61 -28.27
CA VAL A 370 37.98 12.08 -26.96
C VAL A 370 37.44 10.65 -26.77
N VAL A 371 38.10 9.87 -25.91
CA VAL A 371 37.59 8.56 -25.52
C VAL A 371 36.55 8.73 -24.42
N GLY A 372 35.34 8.35 -24.69
CA GLY A 372 34.18 8.37 -23.76
C GLY A 372 34.17 7.20 -22.79
N GLY A 373 33.51 6.14 -23.14
CA GLY A 373 33.36 4.94 -22.33
C GLY A 373 32.29 3.99 -22.88
N ASP A 374 31.95 3.00 -22.10
CA ASP A 374 31.03 1.91 -22.49
C ASP A 374 29.57 2.37 -22.74
N TYR A 375 29.21 3.59 -22.33
CA TYR A 375 27.89 4.17 -22.64
C TYR A 375 27.70 4.47 -24.15
N ILE A 376 28.80 4.50 -24.93
CA ILE A 376 28.76 4.63 -26.38
C ILE A 376 28.63 3.25 -27.01
N THR A 377 27.49 3.00 -27.60
CA THR A 377 27.10 1.69 -28.18
C THR A 377 26.77 1.82 -29.66
N THR A 378 26.51 0.66 -30.31
CA THR A 378 26.06 0.57 -31.71
C THR A 378 24.56 0.27 -31.81
N GLU A 379 23.79 0.44 -30.72
CA GLU A 379 22.33 0.22 -30.75
C GLU A 379 21.56 1.30 -31.51
N SER A 380 22.06 2.55 -31.47
CA SER A 380 21.46 3.71 -32.16
C SER A 380 22.47 4.78 -32.49
N GLY A 381 22.06 5.76 -33.30
CA GLY A 381 22.90 6.91 -33.66
C GLY A 381 23.99 6.60 -34.67
N THR A 382 25.16 7.15 -34.48
CA THR A 382 26.35 7.05 -35.37
C THR A 382 27.52 6.31 -34.74
N GLY A 383 27.46 5.98 -33.43
CA GLY A 383 28.57 5.48 -32.65
C GLY A 383 29.55 6.59 -32.17
N LEU A 384 29.29 7.86 -32.49
CA LEU A 384 30.02 9.01 -31.97
C LEU A 384 29.01 9.90 -31.22
N VAL A 385 29.37 10.33 -30.03
CA VAL A 385 28.49 11.12 -29.16
C VAL A 385 29.00 12.58 -29.09
N HIS A 386 28.14 13.50 -29.49
CA HIS A 386 28.30 14.92 -29.23
C HIS A 386 28.40 15.17 -27.72
N THR A 387 29.46 15.79 -27.28
CA THR A 387 29.78 15.99 -25.86
C THR A 387 29.69 17.46 -25.49
N ALA A 388 28.76 17.79 -24.60
CA ALA A 388 28.57 19.12 -24.02
C ALA A 388 28.61 19.00 -22.48
N PRO A 389 29.78 19.22 -21.83
CA PRO A 389 29.99 19.01 -20.40
C PRO A 389 29.03 19.78 -19.48
N GLY A 390 28.39 20.84 -19.97
CA GLY A 390 27.35 21.59 -19.25
C GLY A 390 25.95 21.03 -19.38
N HIS A 391 25.71 20.00 -20.23
CA HIS A 391 24.36 19.50 -20.57
C HIS A 391 24.17 17.99 -20.50
N GLY A 392 25.14 17.24 -19.96
CA GLY A 392 25.08 15.81 -19.78
C GLY A 392 25.96 15.33 -18.64
N GLN A 393 25.56 14.28 -17.92
CA GLN A 393 26.32 13.74 -16.79
C GLN A 393 27.57 13.00 -17.28
N GLU A 394 27.44 12.12 -18.26
CA GLU A 394 28.53 11.41 -18.91
C GLU A 394 29.46 12.39 -19.59
N ASP A 395 28.93 13.42 -20.26
CA ASP A 395 29.68 14.49 -20.90
C ASP A 395 30.51 15.30 -19.89
N TYR A 396 29.94 15.55 -18.72
CA TYR A 396 30.64 16.22 -17.62
C TYR A 396 31.83 15.38 -17.10
N ILE A 397 31.63 14.05 -16.89
CA ILE A 397 32.68 13.14 -16.43
C ILE A 397 33.82 13.06 -17.45
N VAL A 398 33.47 12.90 -18.74
CA VAL A 398 34.45 12.89 -19.83
C VAL A 398 35.17 14.25 -19.93
N GLY A 399 34.38 15.33 -19.82
CA GLY A 399 34.93 16.70 -19.83
C GLY A 399 35.94 16.94 -18.72
N GLN A 400 35.67 16.48 -17.50
CA GLN A 400 36.65 16.57 -16.39
C GLN A 400 37.96 15.79 -16.68
N ARG A 401 37.82 14.57 -17.25
CA ARG A 401 38.98 13.73 -17.60
C ARG A 401 39.93 14.42 -18.60
N TYR A 402 39.37 15.15 -19.54
CA TYR A 402 40.13 15.86 -20.58
C TYR A 402 40.36 17.37 -20.30
N GLY A 403 39.94 17.84 -19.12
CA GLY A 403 40.11 19.24 -18.73
C GLY A 403 39.29 20.24 -19.56
N LEU A 404 38.15 19.79 -20.11
CA LEU A 404 37.23 20.65 -20.86
C LEU A 404 36.50 21.61 -19.92
N SER A 405 36.20 22.82 -20.38
CA SER A 405 35.43 23.78 -19.61
C SER A 405 33.95 23.32 -19.49
N ILE A 406 33.26 23.79 -18.46
CA ILE A 406 31.83 23.53 -18.28
C ILE A 406 31.05 24.69 -18.90
N LEU A 407 30.65 24.53 -20.17
CA LEU A 407 29.89 25.55 -20.92
C LEU A 407 28.40 25.18 -20.93
N ALA A 408 27.56 25.99 -20.30
CA ALA A 408 26.09 25.82 -20.26
C ALA A 408 25.43 27.16 -20.62
N PRO A 409 25.34 27.51 -21.92
CA PRO A 409 24.86 28.83 -22.35
C PRO A 409 23.33 28.92 -22.33
N VAL A 410 22.71 28.53 -21.20
CA VAL A 410 21.24 28.51 -20.97
C VAL A 410 20.93 29.04 -19.58
N ASP A 411 19.98 29.96 -19.47
CA ASP A 411 19.59 30.60 -18.24
C ASP A 411 18.53 29.81 -17.45
N ASP A 412 18.03 30.39 -16.35
CA ASP A 412 17.03 29.76 -15.47
C ASP A 412 15.66 29.57 -16.12
N ASN A 413 15.31 30.32 -17.15
CA ASN A 413 14.06 30.19 -17.91
C ASN A 413 14.17 29.12 -19.01
N GLY A 414 15.35 28.59 -19.26
CA GLY A 414 15.64 27.74 -20.41
C GLY A 414 15.88 28.56 -21.68
N ASP A 415 16.24 29.84 -21.57
CA ASP A 415 16.58 30.70 -22.70
C ASP A 415 18.10 30.72 -22.90
N PHE A 416 18.54 30.75 -24.16
CA PHE A 416 19.95 30.89 -24.45
C PHE A 416 20.52 32.21 -23.91
N THR A 417 21.69 32.15 -23.26
CA THR A 417 22.46 33.32 -22.80
C THR A 417 23.23 33.99 -23.95
N GLN A 418 23.89 35.14 -23.66
CA GLN A 418 24.75 35.82 -24.63
C GLN A 418 25.89 34.94 -25.15
N GLU A 419 26.32 33.94 -24.36
CA GLU A 419 27.37 32.98 -24.77
C GLU A 419 26.97 32.11 -25.94
N ALA A 420 25.65 31.93 -26.18
CA ALA A 420 25.10 31.23 -27.35
C ALA A 420 25.11 32.11 -28.63
N GLY A 421 25.64 33.32 -28.56
CA GLY A 421 25.75 34.20 -29.70
C GLY A 421 24.42 34.57 -30.36
N ARG A 422 24.25 34.23 -31.63
CA ARG A 422 23.05 34.54 -32.41
C ARG A 422 21.73 33.89 -31.88
N PHE A 423 21.84 32.92 -31.00
CA PHE A 423 20.68 32.24 -30.39
C PHE A 423 20.22 32.90 -29.09
N ALA A 424 20.95 33.88 -28.55
CA ALA A 424 20.64 34.52 -27.27
C ALA A 424 19.18 34.99 -27.18
N GLY A 425 18.53 34.65 -26.06
CA GLY A 425 17.12 34.97 -25.77
C GLY A 425 16.09 34.05 -26.38
N LEU A 426 16.47 33.04 -27.17
CA LEU A 426 15.55 32.03 -27.69
C LEU A 426 15.41 30.87 -26.69
N ASN A 427 14.21 30.36 -26.49
CA ASN A 427 13.95 29.25 -25.58
C ASN A 427 14.38 27.90 -26.18
N VAL A 428 15.20 27.14 -25.43
CA VAL A 428 15.77 25.86 -25.91
C VAL A 428 14.74 24.74 -26.15
N LEU A 429 13.60 24.76 -25.46
CA LEU A 429 12.50 23.82 -25.66
C LEU A 429 11.47 24.27 -26.73
N GLY A 430 11.70 25.43 -27.32
CA GLY A 430 10.87 26.03 -28.34
C GLY A 430 11.68 26.48 -29.56
N ASP A 431 11.60 27.79 -29.89
CA ASP A 431 12.22 28.41 -31.08
C ASP A 431 13.75 28.25 -31.12
N GLY A 432 14.42 28.16 -29.95
CA GLY A 432 15.85 27.97 -29.87
C GLY A 432 16.31 26.64 -30.49
N ASN A 433 15.58 25.56 -30.28
CA ASN A 433 15.87 24.26 -30.88
C ASN A 433 15.79 24.31 -32.41
N GLN A 434 14.73 24.95 -32.93
CA GLN A 434 14.57 25.17 -34.36
C GLN A 434 15.70 26.01 -34.95
N ALA A 435 16.02 27.11 -34.31
CA ALA A 435 17.05 28.02 -34.79
C ALA A 435 18.44 27.35 -34.90
N VAL A 436 18.79 26.44 -33.98
CA VAL A 436 20.01 25.64 -34.05
C VAL A 436 19.98 24.67 -35.24
N ILE A 437 18.84 24.01 -35.49
CA ILE A 437 18.68 23.07 -36.64
C ILE A 437 18.83 23.85 -37.96
N ASP A 438 18.17 24.99 -38.07
CA ASP A 438 18.25 25.86 -39.26
C ASP A 438 19.70 26.32 -39.49
N ALA A 439 20.40 26.69 -38.43
CA ALA A 439 21.80 27.09 -38.49
C ALA A 439 22.74 25.96 -38.95
N LEU A 440 22.52 24.74 -38.51
CA LEU A 440 23.28 23.55 -38.95
C LEU A 440 22.99 23.25 -40.43
N THR A 441 21.78 23.53 -40.89
CA THR A 441 21.38 23.41 -42.30
C THR A 441 22.13 24.46 -43.15
N GLU A 442 22.14 25.72 -42.71
CA GLU A 442 22.88 26.81 -43.37
C GLU A 442 24.39 26.53 -43.47
N ALA A 443 24.96 25.92 -42.39
CA ALA A 443 26.37 25.54 -42.33
C ALA A 443 26.73 24.27 -43.13
N GLY A 444 25.74 23.58 -43.75
CA GLY A 444 25.92 22.32 -44.48
C GLY A 444 26.32 21.14 -43.57
N SER A 445 26.09 21.28 -42.25
CA SER A 445 26.41 20.27 -41.21
C SER A 445 25.29 19.30 -40.93
N LEU A 446 24.02 19.69 -41.19
CA LEU A 446 22.87 18.79 -40.97
C LEU A 446 22.85 17.69 -42.04
N LEU A 447 22.84 16.45 -41.64
CA LEU A 447 22.72 15.29 -42.52
C LEU A 447 21.25 14.82 -42.64
N LYS A 448 20.53 14.74 -41.52
CA LYS A 448 19.16 14.29 -41.44
C LYS A 448 18.48 14.79 -40.17
N GLU A 449 17.20 15.07 -40.25
CA GLU A 449 16.30 15.27 -39.11
C GLU A 449 15.19 14.24 -39.16
N GLU A 450 14.83 13.69 -37.99
CA GLU A 450 13.69 12.77 -37.84
C GLU A 450 13.06 12.86 -36.45
N PRO A 451 11.74 12.58 -36.32
CA PRO A 451 11.11 12.48 -35.02
C PRO A 451 11.56 11.19 -34.32
N TYR A 452 11.89 11.32 -33.03
CA TYR A 452 12.34 10.20 -32.21
C TYR A 452 11.53 10.08 -30.92
N GLN A 453 10.83 8.95 -30.76
CA GLN A 453 10.05 8.66 -29.56
C GLN A 453 10.92 7.98 -28.51
N HIS A 454 10.99 8.56 -27.32
CA HIS A 454 11.74 8.00 -26.21
C HIS A 454 11.17 8.48 -24.86
N LYS A 455 11.68 7.87 -23.77
CA LYS A 455 11.41 8.34 -22.41
C LYS A 455 12.18 9.65 -22.18
N TYR A 456 11.46 10.71 -21.78
CA TYR A 456 12.05 12.01 -21.50
C TYR A 456 11.66 12.49 -20.10
N PRO A 457 12.56 13.08 -19.30
CA PRO A 457 12.28 13.54 -17.95
C PRO A 457 11.40 14.80 -17.95
N TYR A 458 10.34 14.74 -17.17
CA TYR A 458 9.41 15.84 -16.93
C TYR A 458 9.41 16.20 -15.44
N ASP A 459 9.21 17.46 -15.14
CA ASP A 459 8.91 17.93 -13.79
C ASP A 459 7.58 17.34 -13.34
N TRP A 460 7.61 16.56 -12.27
CA TRP A 460 6.46 15.82 -11.74
C TRP A 460 5.27 16.69 -11.34
N ARG A 461 5.50 18.00 -11.10
CA ARG A 461 4.48 18.96 -10.66
C ARG A 461 3.93 19.82 -11.78
N THR A 462 4.80 20.41 -12.59
CA THR A 462 4.39 21.26 -13.70
C THR A 462 3.99 20.48 -14.92
N LYS A 463 4.36 19.18 -15.00
CA LYS A 463 4.14 18.32 -16.18
C LYS A 463 4.76 18.90 -17.44
N LYS A 464 5.88 19.59 -17.29
CA LYS A 464 6.66 20.18 -18.38
C LYS A 464 8.02 19.49 -18.49
N PRO A 465 8.61 19.40 -19.71
CA PRO A 465 9.92 18.81 -19.90
C PRO A 465 11.00 19.56 -19.13
N THR A 466 11.97 18.83 -18.62
CA THR A 466 13.18 19.37 -17.97
C THR A 466 14.32 19.47 -18.97
N ILE A 467 15.40 20.14 -18.57
CA ILE A 467 16.68 20.17 -19.31
C ILE A 467 17.81 19.75 -18.39
N PHE A 468 18.91 19.26 -18.96
CA PHE A 468 20.19 19.19 -18.25
C PHE A 468 20.93 20.51 -18.37
N ARG A 469 21.33 21.08 -17.23
CA ARG A 469 22.03 22.37 -17.18
C ARG A 469 23.03 22.39 -16.04
N ALA A 470 24.29 22.71 -16.33
CA ALA A 470 25.28 22.95 -15.28
C ALA A 470 24.94 24.26 -14.54
N THR A 471 24.85 24.14 -13.23
CA THR A 471 24.65 25.28 -12.33
C THR A 471 25.31 24.98 -10.99
N GLU A 472 25.71 26.02 -10.27
CA GLU A 472 26.27 25.86 -8.93
C GLU A 472 25.18 25.41 -7.96
N GLN A 473 25.38 24.24 -7.37
CA GLN A 473 24.43 23.61 -6.45
C GLN A 473 25.17 23.01 -5.24
N TRP A 474 24.41 22.69 -4.19
CA TRP A 474 24.89 21.89 -3.07
C TRP A 474 24.55 20.43 -3.28
N PHE A 475 25.53 19.57 -3.10
CA PHE A 475 25.44 18.13 -3.31
C PHE A 475 25.79 17.37 -2.04
N ALA A 476 25.04 16.28 -1.78
CA ALA A 476 25.42 15.24 -0.84
C ALA A 476 26.05 14.08 -1.62
N SER A 477 27.35 13.87 -1.42
CA SER A 477 28.06 12.73 -2.00
C SER A 477 27.75 11.45 -1.22
N VAL A 478 27.42 10.39 -1.95
CA VAL A 478 27.16 9.05 -1.38
C VAL A 478 28.43 8.20 -1.38
N GLU A 479 29.45 8.59 -2.13
CA GLU A 479 30.66 7.80 -2.34
C GLU A 479 31.37 7.39 -1.04
N GLY A 480 31.50 8.32 -0.09
CA GLY A 480 32.22 8.09 1.17
C GLY A 480 31.54 7.14 2.16
N PHE A 481 30.26 6.75 1.95
CA PHE A 481 29.52 5.84 2.82
C PHE A 481 28.62 4.84 2.06
N ARG A 482 28.81 4.71 0.75
CA ARG A 482 28.02 3.78 -0.10
C ARG A 482 28.11 2.33 0.36
N GLU A 483 29.31 1.86 0.69
CA GLU A 483 29.50 0.48 1.18
C GLU A 483 28.76 0.23 2.51
N GLU A 484 28.81 1.21 3.43
CA GLU A 484 28.08 1.14 4.69
C GLU A 484 26.57 1.14 4.46
N ALA A 485 26.08 1.90 3.48
CA ALA A 485 24.66 1.91 3.12
C ALA A 485 24.21 0.56 2.53
N LEU A 486 25.01 -0.06 1.67
CA LEU A 486 24.73 -1.39 1.13
C LEU A 486 24.76 -2.47 2.22
N LYS A 487 25.71 -2.41 3.15
CA LYS A 487 25.74 -3.30 4.33
C LYS A 487 24.50 -3.08 5.20
N ALA A 488 24.08 -1.85 5.43
CA ALA A 488 22.89 -1.54 6.22
C ALA A 488 21.60 -2.10 5.56
N ILE A 489 21.46 -2.00 4.23
CA ILE A 489 20.34 -2.59 3.49
C ILE A 489 20.23 -4.10 3.76
N ALA A 490 21.34 -4.83 3.75
CA ALA A 490 21.38 -6.27 3.97
C ALA A 490 20.96 -6.70 5.41
N THR A 491 20.95 -5.78 6.38
CA THR A 491 20.48 -6.05 7.75
C THR A 491 18.98 -5.86 7.94
N VAL A 492 18.30 -5.25 6.98
CA VAL A 492 16.88 -4.90 7.05
C VAL A 492 16.02 -6.07 6.53
N LYS A 493 14.89 -6.32 7.18
CA LYS A 493 13.88 -7.27 6.68
C LYS A 493 12.96 -6.57 5.69
N TRP A 494 12.88 -7.09 4.47
CA TRP A 494 12.06 -6.51 3.39
C TRP A 494 10.82 -7.36 3.15
N PHE A 495 9.64 -6.72 3.12
CA PHE A 495 8.36 -7.32 2.75
C PHE A 495 7.67 -6.49 1.64
N PRO A 496 7.52 -7.05 0.42
CA PRO A 496 8.04 -8.35 -0.01
C PRO A 496 9.58 -8.34 -0.13
N ALA A 497 10.20 -9.53 -0.12
CA ALA A 497 11.68 -9.67 -0.16
C ALA A 497 12.33 -8.98 -1.38
N GLN A 498 11.60 -8.85 -2.49
CA GLN A 498 12.01 -8.12 -3.69
C GLN A 498 12.34 -6.63 -3.43
N GLY A 499 11.92 -6.07 -2.30
CA GLY A 499 12.26 -4.71 -1.89
C GLY A 499 13.76 -4.48 -1.79
N GLU A 500 14.53 -5.46 -1.29
CA GLU A 500 15.99 -5.41 -1.24
C GLU A 500 16.61 -5.32 -2.63
N ASN A 501 16.12 -6.14 -3.58
CA ASN A 501 16.60 -6.13 -4.97
C ASN A 501 16.28 -4.82 -5.71
N ARG A 502 15.31 -4.03 -5.22
CA ARG A 502 14.98 -2.72 -5.78
C ARG A 502 15.87 -1.61 -5.24
N ILE A 503 16.09 -1.55 -3.94
CA ILE A 503 16.84 -0.45 -3.31
C ILE A 503 18.36 -0.60 -3.50
N THR A 504 18.87 -1.82 -3.53
CA THR A 504 20.31 -2.10 -3.62
C THR A 504 20.95 -1.46 -4.86
N PRO A 505 20.48 -1.70 -6.11
CA PRO A 505 21.04 -1.04 -7.28
C PRO A 505 20.82 0.48 -7.26
N MET A 506 19.70 0.97 -6.73
CA MET A 506 19.43 2.40 -6.60
C MET A 506 20.43 3.13 -5.69
N VAL A 507 21.01 2.44 -4.71
CA VAL A 507 22.07 3.00 -3.84
C VAL A 507 23.45 2.75 -4.43
N ALA A 508 23.68 1.58 -5.01
CA ALA A 508 24.96 1.21 -5.62
C ALA A 508 25.36 2.15 -6.78
N GLU A 509 24.40 2.50 -7.63
CA GLU A 509 24.58 3.33 -8.82
C GLU A 509 24.26 4.82 -8.57
N ARG A 510 23.91 5.18 -7.34
CA ARG A 510 23.47 6.56 -7.06
C ARG A 510 24.60 7.55 -7.29
N SER A 511 24.32 8.53 -8.14
CA SER A 511 25.13 9.76 -8.26
C SER A 511 24.95 10.68 -7.04
N ASP A 512 25.72 11.76 -6.99
CA ASP A 512 25.57 12.77 -5.94
C ASP A 512 24.14 13.32 -5.91
N TRP A 513 23.61 13.46 -4.70
CA TRP A 513 22.26 14.00 -4.49
C TRP A 513 22.31 15.53 -4.46
N CYS A 514 21.74 16.20 -5.47
CA CYS A 514 21.54 17.65 -5.45
C CYS A 514 20.49 18.01 -4.40
N ILE A 515 20.92 18.62 -3.29
CA ILE A 515 20.07 18.96 -2.13
C ILE A 515 19.59 20.41 -2.11
N SER A 516 20.13 21.30 -2.96
CA SER A 516 19.70 22.70 -3.01
C SER A 516 18.52 22.90 -3.96
N ARG A 517 17.60 23.77 -3.54
CA ARG A 517 16.42 24.21 -4.32
C ARG A 517 16.31 25.72 -4.32
N GLN A 518 16.01 26.30 -5.47
CA GLN A 518 15.81 27.73 -5.66
C GLN A 518 14.35 28.06 -5.28
N ARG A 519 14.06 27.97 -3.98
CA ARG A 519 12.72 28.12 -3.38
C ARG A 519 12.75 29.04 -2.17
N VAL A 520 11.57 29.59 -1.86
CA VAL A 520 11.38 30.41 -0.66
C VAL A 520 10.79 29.55 0.49
N TRP A 521 9.88 28.62 0.17
CA TRP A 521 9.20 27.77 1.15
C TRP A 521 9.93 26.44 1.36
N GLY A 522 10.78 26.41 2.37
CA GLY A 522 11.61 25.25 2.77
C GLY A 522 12.57 25.65 3.89
N VAL A 523 13.34 24.67 4.37
CA VAL A 523 14.42 24.89 5.34
C VAL A 523 15.64 25.44 4.59
N PRO A 524 16.21 26.57 4.99
CA PRO A 524 17.35 27.17 4.30
C PRO A 524 18.62 26.35 4.45
N ILE A 525 19.48 26.34 3.43
CA ILE A 525 20.86 25.91 3.58
C ILE A 525 21.59 27.03 4.35
N PRO A 526 22.12 26.74 5.56
CA PRO A 526 22.62 27.77 6.48
C PRO A 526 24.04 28.27 6.11
N VAL A 527 24.20 28.76 4.88
CA VAL A 527 25.49 29.20 4.31
C VAL A 527 25.54 30.72 4.15
N PHE A 528 26.70 31.29 4.45
CA PHE A 528 27.04 32.67 4.11
C PHE A 528 28.11 32.68 3.01
N TYR A 529 28.14 33.72 2.21
CA TYR A 529 29.12 33.90 1.17
C TYR A 529 29.90 35.20 1.42
N ASP A 530 31.20 35.11 1.41
CA ASP A 530 32.10 36.32 1.43
C ASP A 530 31.81 37.13 0.16
N GLU A 531 31.45 38.41 0.31
CA GLU A 531 31.02 39.23 -0.83
C GLU A 531 32.21 39.61 -1.77
N ALA A 532 33.45 39.60 -1.27
CA ALA A 532 34.62 39.90 -2.06
C ALA A 532 35.11 38.70 -2.88
N THR A 533 35.02 37.47 -2.33
CA THR A 533 35.58 36.26 -2.96
C THR A 533 34.52 35.31 -3.51
N GLY A 534 33.25 35.41 -3.05
CA GLY A 534 32.18 34.47 -3.35
C GLY A 534 32.32 33.14 -2.63
N GLU A 535 33.35 32.95 -1.80
CA GLU A 535 33.62 31.71 -1.09
C GLU A 535 32.56 31.44 0.01
N PRO A 536 32.10 30.18 0.17
CA PRO A 536 31.12 29.81 1.19
C PRO A 536 31.74 29.78 2.59
N LEU A 537 31.13 30.45 3.53
CA LEU A 537 31.39 30.32 4.96
C LEU A 537 30.39 29.36 5.55
N LEU A 538 30.83 28.14 5.83
CA LEU A 538 30.02 27.04 6.38
C LEU A 538 30.92 26.13 7.22
N ASN A 539 30.78 26.22 8.55
CA ASN A 539 31.60 25.46 9.51
C ASN A 539 30.79 25.12 10.78
N ALA A 540 31.42 24.42 11.72
CA ALA A 540 30.76 23.97 12.95
C ALA A 540 30.12 25.12 13.74
N GLU A 541 30.80 26.27 13.82
CA GLU A 541 30.35 27.44 14.60
C GLU A 541 29.12 28.11 13.94
N THR A 542 29.19 28.36 12.63
CA THR A 542 28.12 29.01 11.88
C THR A 542 26.87 28.14 11.83
N ILE A 543 27.03 26.80 11.64
CA ILE A 543 25.93 25.84 11.63
C ILE A 543 25.27 25.76 12.99
N ALA A 544 26.04 25.61 14.06
CA ALA A 544 25.50 25.53 15.43
C ALA A 544 24.76 26.82 15.84
N HIS A 545 25.29 27.99 15.46
CA HIS A 545 24.63 29.26 15.76
C HIS A 545 23.29 29.41 15.04
N VAL A 546 23.23 29.12 13.72
CA VAL A 546 21.99 29.18 12.95
C VAL A 546 21.00 28.11 13.42
N GLN A 547 21.47 26.90 13.74
CA GLN A 547 20.65 25.84 14.32
C GLN A 547 19.97 26.31 15.62
N GLY A 548 20.69 27.00 16.49
CA GLY A 548 20.16 27.56 17.74
C GLY A 548 19.06 28.60 17.50
N ILE A 549 19.28 29.50 16.53
CA ILE A 549 18.28 30.52 16.15
C ILE A 549 17.01 29.85 15.61
N ILE A 550 17.16 28.86 14.74
CA ILE A 550 16.01 28.16 14.12
C ILE A 550 15.28 27.29 15.14
N ALA A 551 15.98 26.69 16.11
CA ALA A 551 15.34 25.95 17.21
C ALA A 551 14.40 26.83 18.05
N GLU A 552 14.73 28.12 18.19
CA GLU A 552 13.93 29.09 18.96
C GLU A 552 12.81 29.74 18.10
N LYS A 553 13.14 30.16 16.89
CA LYS A 553 12.29 31.06 16.08
C LYS A 553 11.72 30.40 14.81
N GLY A 554 12.19 29.22 14.44
CA GLY A 554 11.88 28.56 13.17
C GLY A 554 12.66 29.15 11.99
N SER A 555 12.55 28.48 10.84
CA SER A 555 13.29 28.83 9.63
C SER A 555 12.89 30.17 9.01
N ASP A 556 11.76 30.77 9.37
CA ASP A 556 11.35 32.11 8.95
C ASP A 556 12.40 33.14 9.38
N ALA A 557 13.11 32.91 10.50
CA ALA A 557 14.18 33.78 11.00
C ALA A 557 15.31 34.03 9.98
N TRP A 558 15.54 33.04 9.07
CA TRP A 558 16.57 33.18 8.01
C TRP A 558 16.25 34.31 7.04
N TRP A 559 14.99 34.62 6.80
CA TRP A 559 14.53 35.70 5.92
C TRP A 559 14.17 36.98 6.68
N GLU A 560 13.84 36.86 7.97
CA GLU A 560 13.41 37.98 8.83
C GLU A 560 14.60 38.78 9.41
N LEU A 561 15.62 38.06 9.92
CA LEU A 561 16.78 38.66 10.57
C LEU A 561 17.79 39.20 9.55
N SER A 562 18.56 40.16 9.94
CA SER A 562 19.72 40.63 9.13
C SER A 562 20.84 39.58 9.06
N THR A 563 21.73 39.69 8.08
CA THR A 563 22.89 38.79 7.98
C THR A 563 23.77 38.88 9.22
N GLU A 564 23.96 40.06 9.82
CA GLU A 564 24.72 40.26 11.03
C GLU A 564 24.11 39.53 12.23
N GLU A 565 22.78 39.56 12.40
CA GLU A 565 22.10 38.84 13.46
C GLU A 565 22.20 37.31 13.32
N LEU A 566 22.25 36.84 12.08
CA LEU A 566 22.42 35.42 11.76
C LEU A 566 23.83 34.89 11.92
N LEU A 567 24.83 35.79 11.87
CA LEU A 567 26.25 35.44 12.02
C LEU A 567 26.63 35.25 13.49
N PRO A 568 27.53 34.31 13.84
CA PRO A 568 28.21 34.30 15.14
C PRO A 568 29.03 35.58 15.34
N GLU A 569 29.21 35.97 16.61
CA GLU A 569 29.93 37.17 16.97
C GLU A 569 31.35 37.24 16.39
N SER A 570 32.04 36.12 16.27
CA SER A 570 33.40 35.98 15.66
C SER A 570 33.48 36.45 14.24
N TYR A 571 32.37 36.46 13.48
CA TYR A 571 32.32 36.86 12.07
C TYR A 571 31.73 38.25 11.83
N ARG A 572 31.06 38.86 12.83
CA ARG A 572 30.40 40.17 12.68
C ARG A 572 31.38 41.33 12.48
N HIS A 573 32.58 41.22 13.04
CA HIS A 573 33.58 42.29 13.07
C HIS A 573 34.97 41.87 12.60
N ASN A 574 35.03 40.84 11.74
CA ASN A 574 36.32 40.33 11.22
C ASN A 574 36.86 41.08 10.01
N GLY A 575 36.25 42.21 9.63
CA GLY A 575 36.68 43.04 8.48
C GLY A 575 36.22 42.51 7.11
N ARG A 576 35.36 41.49 7.07
CA ARG A 576 34.73 40.93 5.86
C ARG A 576 33.26 41.20 5.83
N SER A 577 32.67 41.34 4.64
CA SER A 577 31.25 41.44 4.42
C SER A 577 30.70 40.10 3.92
N TYR A 578 29.59 39.69 4.48
CA TYR A 578 28.96 38.42 4.11
C TYR A 578 27.50 38.61 3.67
N ARG A 579 27.10 37.91 2.64
CA ARG A 579 25.70 37.75 2.27
C ARG A 579 25.18 36.32 2.63
N ARG A 580 23.95 36.21 3.05
CA ARG A 580 23.34 34.90 3.27
C ARG A 580 22.98 34.19 1.95
N GLY A 581 22.99 32.86 1.95
CA GLY A 581 22.44 32.03 0.87
C GLY A 581 20.92 32.12 0.79
N THR A 582 20.37 31.86 -0.40
CA THR A 582 18.92 31.92 -0.67
C THR A 582 18.32 30.56 -0.99
N ASP A 583 19.16 29.54 -1.16
CA ASP A 583 18.70 28.17 -1.46
C ASP A 583 18.10 27.50 -0.22
N THR A 584 17.07 26.70 -0.45
CA THR A 584 16.48 25.81 0.56
C THR A 584 16.90 24.37 0.30
N MET A 585 16.77 23.53 1.33
CA MET A 585 17.03 22.09 1.19
C MET A 585 15.90 21.40 0.42
N ASP A 586 16.24 20.32 -0.26
CA ASP A 586 15.31 19.38 -0.87
C ASP A 586 14.36 18.82 0.19
N VAL A 587 13.08 18.78 -0.11
CA VAL A 587 12.03 18.24 0.78
C VAL A 587 12.26 16.77 1.15
N TRP A 588 12.94 15.98 0.29
CA TRP A 588 13.36 14.63 0.64
C TRP A 588 14.44 14.60 1.73
N PHE A 589 15.15 15.70 1.94
CA PHE A 589 16.05 15.86 3.08
C PHE A 589 15.25 16.16 4.37
N ASP A 590 14.14 16.88 4.26
CA ASP A 590 13.21 17.12 5.37
C ASP A 590 12.69 15.78 5.90
N SER A 591 11.93 15.03 5.09
CA SER A 591 11.38 13.73 5.49
C SER A 591 12.48 12.68 5.78
N GLY A 592 13.59 12.73 5.04
CA GLY A 592 14.77 11.89 5.25
C GLY A 592 15.45 12.08 6.61
N SER A 593 15.22 13.21 7.27
CA SER A 593 15.77 13.51 8.61
C SER A 593 14.81 13.15 9.76
N SER A 594 13.63 12.56 9.46
CA SER A 594 12.60 12.24 10.47
C SER A 594 13.08 11.25 11.53
N TRP A 595 14.02 10.37 11.23
CA TRP A 595 14.65 9.49 12.21
C TRP A 595 15.38 10.28 13.33
N ALA A 596 16.01 11.42 12.97
CA ALA A 596 16.70 12.29 13.93
C ALA A 596 15.71 13.19 14.66
N ALA A 597 14.85 13.89 13.90
CA ALA A 597 13.92 14.88 14.44
C ALA A 597 12.76 14.27 15.27
N VAL A 598 12.46 12.99 15.05
CA VAL A 598 11.32 12.32 15.71
C VAL A 598 11.80 11.09 16.51
N ALA A 599 12.26 10.04 15.84
CA ALA A 599 12.54 8.76 16.49
C ALA A 599 13.66 8.85 17.55
N LYS A 600 14.72 9.63 17.26
CA LYS A 600 15.86 9.80 18.17
C LYS A 600 15.64 10.91 19.20
N GLN A 601 14.89 11.96 18.85
CA GLN A 601 14.72 13.15 19.69
C GLN A 601 13.64 12.99 20.76
N ARG A 602 12.55 12.28 20.44
CA ARG A 602 11.44 12.07 21.37
C ARG A 602 11.78 10.99 22.40
N LYS A 603 11.63 11.31 23.68
CA LYS A 603 11.99 10.40 24.79
C LYS A 603 11.14 9.14 24.86
N GLU A 604 9.91 9.21 24.36
CA GLU A 604 8.94 8.10 24.29
C GLU A 604 9.14 7.17 23.10
N LEU A 605 10.11 7.47 22.23
CA LEU A 605 10.47 6.66 21.08
C LEU A 605 11.89 6.10 21.21
N HIS A 606 12.30 5.27 20.25
CA HIS A 606 13.67 4.80 20.12
C HIS A 606 14.10 4.73 18.65
N TYR A 607 15.40 4.61 18.42
CA TYR A 607 16.05 4.53 17.12
C TYR A 607 17.12 3.42 17.13
N PRO A 608 17.20 2.56 16.09
CA PRO A 608 16.29 2.47 14.94
C PRO A 608 14.92 1.92 15.30
N VAL A 609 13.89 2.27 14.52
CA VAL A 609 12.50 1.85 14.75
C VAL A 609 12.22 0.45 14.17
N GLU A 610 11.09 -0.17 14.59
CA GLU A 610 10.73 -1.50 14.10
C GLU A 610 10.34 -1.51 12.63
N ILE A 611 9.43 -0.61 12.21
CA ILE A 611 8.85 -0.67 10.87
C ILE A 611 8.76 0.70 10.19
N TYR A 612 9.14 0.73 8.89
CA TYR A 612 8.71 1.70 7.90
C TYR A 612 7.73 1.03 6.94
N LEU A 613 6.60 1.67 6.64
CA LEU A 613 5.60 1.14 5.72
C LEU A 613 5.10 2.24 4.79
N GLU A 614 5.34 2.11 3.48
CA GLU A 614 4.87 3.04 2.45
C GLU A 614 4.62 2.32 1.11
N GLY A 615 4.22 3.10 0.08
CA GLY A 615 4.14 2.62 -1.29
C GLY A 615 5.49 2.16 -1.85
N SER A 616 5.45 1.27 -2.84
CA SER A 616 6.67 0.70 -3.46
C SER A 616 7.53 1.74 -4.22
N ASP A 617 6.97 2.91 -4.54
CA ASP A 617 7.69 4.07 -5.09
C ASP A 617 8.70 4.67 -4.10
N GLN A 618 8.47 4.47 -2.79
CA GLN A 618 9.31 5.04 -1.75
C GLN A 618 10.72 4.40 -1.62
N HIS A 619 11.01 3.33 -2.36
CA HIS A 619 12.39 2.86 -2.52
C HIS A 619 13.30 3.93 -3.15
N ARG A 620 12.74 4.78 -4.03
CA ARG A 620 13.43 5.93 -4.62
C ARG A 620 13.18 7.25 -3.86
N GLY A 621 12.31 7.26 -2.88
CA GLY A 621 11.93 8.41 -2.06
C GLY A 621 12.39 8.28 -0.61
N TRP A 622 11.43 8.22 0.31
CA TRP A 622 11.66 8.31 1.76
C TRP A 622 12.52 7.18 2.34
N PHE A 623 12.36 5.93 1.87
CA PHE A 623 13.21 4.83 2.36
C PHE A 623 14.68 5.11 2.07
N GLN A 624 14.98 5.60 0.86
CA GLN A 624 16.34 5.89 0.45
C GLN A 624 16.89 7.15 1.14
N SER A 625 16.13 8.25 1.20
CA SER A 625 16.62 9.50 1.83
C SER A 625 16.87 9.30 3.33
N SER A 626 15.96 8.58 4.03
CA SER A 626 16.14 8.22 5.44
C SER A 626 17.35 7.31 5.68
N LEU A 627 17.55 6.32 4.79
CA LEU A 627 18.71 5.42 4.87
C LEU A 627 20.02 6.21 4.70
N LEU A 628 20.11 7.02 3.65
CA LEU A 628 21.34 7.74 3.32
C LEU A 628 21.74 8.73 4.40
N THR A 629 20.80 9.53 4.91
CA THR A 629 21.06 10.49 5.98
C THR A 629 21.42 9.77 7.30
N SER A 630 20.74 8.67 7.63
CA SER A 630 21.02 7.89 8.83
C SER A 630 22.38 7.20 8.77
N VAL A 631 22.73 6.56 7.65
CA VAL A 631 24.02 5.90 7.47
C VAL A 631 25.15 6.93 7.44
N ALA A 632 24.99 8.03 6.72
CA ALA A 632 26.00 9.11 6.68
C ALA A 632 26.34 9.62 8.09
N VAL A 633 25.35 9.75 8.98
CA VAL A 633 25.53 10.28 10.34
C VAL A 633 25.92 9.20 11.35
N ASN A 634 25.23 8.05 11.34
CA ASN A 634 25.31 7.02 12.40
C ASN A 634 25.84 5.66 11.93
N GLY A 635 26.01 5.41 10.63
CA GLY A 635 26.47 4.13 10.08
C GLY A 635 25.45 3.00 10.07
N ILE A 636 24.16 3.26 10.38
CA ILE A 636 23.11 2.24 10.46
C ILE A 636 21.81 2.68 9.76
N ALA A 637 21.02 1.70 9.33
CA ALA A 637 19.67 1.96 8.82
C ALA A 637 18.75 2.50 9.93
N PRO A 638 17.80 3.40 9.62
CA PRO A 638 16.90 3.96 10.63
C PRO A 638 15.74 3.03 11.01
N TYR A 639 15.60 1.92 10.31
CA TYR A 639 14.51 0.93 10.43
C TYR A 639 15.04 -0.49 10.43
N LYS A 640 14.33 -1.40 11.11
CA LYS A 640 14.65 -2.84 11.15
C LYS A 640 13.90 -3.63 10.06
N THR A 641 12.70 -3.16 9.72
CA THR A 641 11.82 -3.80 8.72
C THR A 641 11.21 -2.75 7.81
N VAL A 642 11.12 -3.06 6.51
CA VAL A 642 10.41 -2.24 5.52
C VAL A 642 9.30 -3.07 4.88
N LEU A 643 8.07 -2.56 4.95
CA LEU A 643 6.92 -3.11 4.25
C LEU A 643 6.53 -2.18 3.10
N THR A 644 6.17 -2.76 1.95
CA THR A 644 5.68 -1.96 0.81
C THR A 644 4.34 -2.45 0.31
N HIS A 645 3.51 -1.49 -0.10
CA HIS A 645 2.25 -1.76 -0.78
C HIS A 645 2.28 -1.26 -2.24
N GLY A 646 1.42 -1.86 -3.08
CA GLY A 646 1.20 -1.41 -4.45
C GLY A 646 0.34 -0.16 -4.54
N PHE A 647 -0.04 0.22 -5.77
CA PHE A 647 -0.90 1.36 -6.06
C PHE A 647 -2.38 0.98 -6.06
N THR A 648 -3.24 2.01 -5.97
CA THR A 648 -4.69 1.83 -6.06
C THR A 648 -5.17 2.08 -7.49
N LEU A 649 -5.93 1.11 -8.03
CA LEU A 649 -6.44 1.10 -9.39
C LEU A 649 -7.98 1.02 -9.39
N ASP A 650 -8.62 1.41 -10.49
CA ASP A 650 -10.05 1.18 -10.69
C ASP A 650 -10.37 -0.32 -10.91
N GLU A 651 -11.64 -0.69 -11.02
CA GLU A 651 -12.05 -2.09 -11.26
C GLU A 651 -11.46 -2.70 -12.53
N GLN A 652 -11.14 -1.87 -13.54
CA GLN A 652 -10.55 -2.29 -14.81
C GLN A 652 -9.01 -2.36 -14.75
N GLY A 653 -8.40 -2.02 -13.62
CA GLY A 653 -6.95 -2.02 -13.44
C GLY A 653 -6.26 -0.79 -14.02
N ARG A 654 -6.96 0.32 -14.20
CA ARG A 654 -6.40 1.59 -14.69
C ARG A 654 -6.10 2.53 -13.51
N LYS A 655 -5.07 3.34 -13.66
CA LYS A 655 -4.76 4.40 -12.68
C LYS A 655 -5.95 5.35 -12.52
N MET A 656 -6.31 5.64 -11.29
CA MET A 656 -7.39 6.59 -11.00
C MET A 656 -6.95 8.03 -11.28
N SER A 657 -7.78 8.78 -12.00
CA SER A 657 -7.55 10.21 -12.26
C SER A 657 -8.86 10.97 -12.38
N LYS A 658 -8.85 12.25 -12.00
CA LYS A 658 -10.04 13.14 -12.12
C LYS A 658 -10.47 13.32 -13.56
N SER A 659 -9.52 13.32 -14.50
CA SER A 659 -9.80 13.46 -15.95
C SER A 659 -10.53 12.26 -16.55
N LEU A 660 -10.30 11.05 -16.01
CA LEU A 660 -11.00 9.83 -16.42
C LEU A 660 -12.34 9.63 -15.68
N GLY A 661 -12.59 10.41 -14.62
CA GLY A 661 -13.81 10.28 -13.81
C GLY A 661 -13.94 8.95 -13.06
N ASN A 662 -12.83 8.23 -12.87
CA ASN A 662 -12.79 6.92 -12.24
C ASN A 662 -12.26 6.95 -10.79
N VAL A 663 -12.16 8.13 -10.18
CA VAL A 663 -11.66 8.29 -8.81
C VAL A 663 -12.72 7.83 -7.81
N VAL A 664 -12.33 6.94 -6.91
CA VAL A 664 -13.12 6.57 -5.73
C VAL A 664 -12.61 7.40 -4.54
N GLU A 665 -13.48 8.25 -4.00
CA GLU A 665 -13.13 9.08 -2.83
C GLU A 665 -13.46 8.33 -1.53
N PRO A 666 -12.50 8.15 -0.60
CA PRO A 666 -12.74 7.45 0.66
C PRO A 666 -13.90 8.04 1.48
N ALA A 667 -14.04 9.36 1.49
CA ALA A 667 -15.12 10.06 2.18
C ALA A 667 -16.51 9.67 1.65
N ILE A 668 -16.64 9.48 0.33
CA ILE A 668 -17.90 9.03 -0.30
C ILE A 668 -18.21 7.59 0.09
N VAL A 669 -17.23 6.70 0.09
CA VAL A 669 -17.41 5.31 0.53
C VAL A 669 -17.89 5.24 1.98
N ILE A 670 -17.32 6.08 2.84
CA ILE A 670 -17.64 6.07 4.27
C ILE A 670 -19.01 6.70 4.55
N SER A 671 -19.26 7.89 4.02
CA SER A 671 -20.40 8.74 4.40
C SER A 671 -21.51 8.80 3.34
N GLY A 672 -21.27 8.22 2.18
CA GLY A 672 -22.16 8.28 1.01
C GLY A 672 -21.99 9.57 0.20
N GLY A 673 -22.39 9.51 -1.05
CA GLY A 673 -22.37 10.64 -1.96
C GLY A 673 -23.67 11.46 -1.91
N LYS A 674 -23.78 12.39 -2.84
CA LYS A 674 -24.98 13.23 -2.98
C LYS A 674 -26.24 12.42 -3.33
N ASP A 675 -26.08 11.38 -4.12
CA ASP A 675 -27.14 10.42 -4.46
C ASP A 675 -26.90 9.11 -3.69
N GLN A 676 -27.54 8.96 -2.53
CA GLN A 676 -27.39 7.79 -1.65
C GLN A 676 -27.84 6.46 -2.29
N LYS A 677 -28.60 6.50 -3.39
CA LYS A 677 -28.97 5.27 -4.12
C LYS A 677 -27.84 4.78 -5.01
N LYS A 678 -27.03 5.68 -5.56
CA LYS A 678 -25.89 5.36 -6.41
C LYS A 678 -24.61 5.19 -5.60
N GLU A 679 -24.44 6.00 -4.56
CA GLU A 679 -23.26 6.07 -3.70
C GLU A 679 -23.70 5.94 -2.23
N PRO A 680 -24.16 4.75 -1.80
CA PRO A 680 -24.59 4.54 -0.42
C PRO A 680 -23.40 4.61 0.53
N ALA A 681 -23.68 4.99 1.78
CA ALA A 681 -22.68 5.00 2.83
C ALA A 681 -22.42 3.60 3.37
N TYR A 682 -21.17 3.17 3.34
CA TYR A 682 -20.76 1.85 3.82
C TYR A 682 -20.01 1.88 5.16
N GLY A 683 -19.45 3.03 5.57
CA GLY A 683 -18.62 3.18 6.76
C GLY A 683 -17.15 2.85 6.53
N ALA A 684 -16.32 3.14 7.53
CA ALA A 684 -14.86 2.96 7.46
C ALA A 684 -14.44 1.49 7.47
N ASP A 685 -15.18 0.62 8.20
CA ASP A 685 -14.85 -0.81 8.29
C ASP A 685 -14.87 -1.53 6.93
N VAL A 686 -15.62 -1.04 5.92
CA VAL A 686 -15.58 -1.62 4.57
C VAL A 686 -14.26 -1.32 3.85
N LEU A 687 -13.72 -0.10 3.99
CA LEU A 687 -12.40 0.23 3.47
C LEU A 687 -11.30 -0.56 4.19
N ARG A 688 -11.42 -0.73 5.50
CA ARG A 688 -10.48 -1.52 6.31
C ARG A 688 -10.51 -3.00 5.89
N LEU A 689 -11.69 -3.54 5.61
CA LEU A 689 -11.85 -4.89 5.09
C LEU A 689 -11.25 -5.04 3.68
N TRP A 690 -11.42 -4.03 2.81
CA TRP A 690 -10.79 -4.00 1.50
C TRP A 690 -9.27 -4.16 1.58
N VAL A 691 -8.62 -3.41 2.46
CA VAL A 691 -7.16 -3.44 2.64
C VAL A 691 -6.65 -4.85 3.02
N SER A 692 -7.47 -5.64 3.74
CA SER A 692 -7.12 -7.01 4.13
C SER A 692 -7.64 -8.09 3.17
N SER A 693 -8.40 -7.73 2.14
CA SER A 693 -9.10 -8.72 1.29
C SER A 693 -8.25 -9.31 0.16
N VAL A 694 -7.14 -8.68 -0.16
CA VAL A 694 -6.21 -9.06 -1.23
C VAL A 694 -4.77 -8.87 -0.79
N ASP A 695 -3.82 -9.39 -1.56
CA ASP A 695 -2.39 -9.14 -1.34
C ASP A 695 -2.05 -7.67 -1.65
N TYR A 696 -1.86 -6.87 -0.61
CA TYR A 696 -1.55 -5.44 -0.71
C TYR A 696 -0.15 -5.13 -1.26
N THR A 697 0.75 -6.12 -1.32
CA THR A 697 2.10 -5.93 -1.90
C THR A 697 2.06 -5.70 -3.41
N SER A 698 0.93 -6.04 -4.04
CA SER A 698 0.61 -5.80 -5.44
C SER A 698 -0.39 -4.65 -5.58
N ASP A 699 -0.61 -4.19 -6.82
CA ASP A 699 -1.59 -3.14 -7.11
C ASP A 699 -3.02 -3.58 -6.77
N MET A 700 -3.74 -2.75 -6.02
CA MET A 700 -5.05 -3.06 -5.47
C MET A 700 -6.18 -2.38 -6.25
N ARG A 701 -7.15 -3.17 -6.68
CA ARG A 701 -8.33 -2.66 -7.38
C ARG A 701 -9.45 -2.31 -6.39
N LEU A 702 -10.16 -1.22 -6.68
CA LEU A 702 -11.37 -0.85 -5.96
C LEU A 702 -12.38 -0.20 -6.91
N GLY A 703 -13.66 -0.47 -6.67
CA GLY A 703 -14.79 0.13 -7.34
C GLY A 703 -16.10 -0.29 -6.69
N SER A 704 -17.21 0.15 -7.21
CA SER A 704 -18.53 0.01 -6.59
C SER A 704 -18.96 -1.44 -6.36
N ASN A 705 -18.64 -2.35 -7.30
CA ASN A 705 -18.98 -3.77 -7.17
C ASN A 705 -18.16 -4.45 -6.08
N ILE A 706 -16.86 -4.16 -6.02
CA ILE A 706 -15.96 -4.70 -4.98
C ILE A 706 -16.42 -4.23 -3.60
N ILE A 707 -16.72 -2.94 -3.45
CA ILE A 707 -17.23 -2.36 -2.19
C ILE A 707 -18.52 -3.07 -1.74
N LYS A 708 -19.45 -3.31 -2.67
CA LYS A 708 -20.71 -4.02 -2.38
C LYS A 708 -20.46 -5.45 -1.90
N GLN A 709 -19.58 -6.19 -2.58
CA GLN A 709 -19.23 -7.57 -2.19
C GLN A 709 -18.60 -7.61 -0.79
N LEU A 710 -17.69 -6.67 -0.49
CA LEU A 710 -17.06 -6.57 0.83
C LEU A 710 -18.08 -6.21 1.92
N ASN A 711 -19.04 -5.34 1.62
CA ASN A 711 -20.12 -5.03 2.54
C ASN A 711 -21.01 -6.25 2.83
N ASP A 712 -21.29 -7.09 1.83
CA ASP A 712 -22.02 -8.33 2.02
C ASP A 712 -21.25 -9.34 2.89
N ILE A 713 -19.91 -9.43 2.72
CA ILE A 713 -19.05 -10.27 3.57
C ILE A 713 -19.04 -9.73 5.00
N ARG A 714 -18.87 -8.41 5.19
CA ARG A 714 -18.98 -7.76 6.50
C ARG A 714 -20.33 -8.07 7.15
N GLY A 715 -21.42 -8.05 6.37
CA GLY A 715 -22.75 -8.41 6.83
C GLY A 715 -22.86 -9.84 7.33
N LYS A 716 -22.20 -10.80 6.67
CA LYS A 716 -22.17 -12.22 7.10
C LYS A 716 -21.46 -12.36 8.45
N ILE A 717 -20.28 -11.73 8.63
CA ILE A 717 -19.54 -11.73 9.91
C ILE A 717 -20.43 -11.13 11.02
N ARG A 718 -21.07 -9.99 10.75
CA ARG A 718 -21.98 -9.33 11.70
C ARG A 718 -23.17 -10.22 12.09
N ASN A 719 -23.78 -10.90 11.13
CA ASN A 719 -24.91 -11.80 11.39
C ASN A 719 -24.49 -13.02 12.21
N THR A 720 -23.29 -13.57 11.98
CA THR A 720 -22.72 -14.63 12.80
C THR A 720 -22.55 -14.15 14.25
N ALA A 721 -21.91 -12.99 14.45
CA ALA A 721 -21.76 -12.41 15.78
C ALA A 721 -23.11 -12.13 16.46
N ARG A 722 -24.11 -11.64 15.71
CA ARG A 722 -25.46 -11.39 16.22
C ARG A 722 -26.15 -12.67 16.70
N PHE A 723 -25.98 -13.77 15.96
CA PHE A 723 -26.51 -15.08 16.37
C PHE A 723 -25.85 -15.56 17.68
N LEU A 724 -24.52 -15.42 17.78
CA LEU A 724 -23.75 -15.79 18.97
C LEU A 724 -24.20 -14.96 20.19
N LEU A 725 -24.25 -13.63 20.04
CA LEU A 725 -24.74 -12.73 21.09
C LEU A 725 -26.16 -13.09 21.55
N GLY A 726 -27.04 -13.32 20.60
CA GLY A 726 -28.43 -13.66 20.90
C GLY A 726 -28.60 -15.00 21.62
N SER A 727 -27.76 -15.98 21.26
CA SER A 727 -27.80 -17.34 21.88
C SER A 727 -27.14 -17.36 23.28
N LEU A 728 -26.39 -16.32 23.63
CA LEU A 728 -25.73 -16.17 24.94
C LEU A 728 -26.50 -15.25 25.91
N HIS A 729 -27.72 -14.81 25.57
CA HIS A 729 -28.47 -13.78 26.33
C HIS A 729 -28.72 -14.12 27.80
N ASP A 730 -28.73 -15.37 28.17
CA ASP A 730 -28.95 -15.90 29.52
C ASP A 730 -27.73 -16.67 30.07
N PHE A 731 -26.57 -16.54 29.42
CA PHE A 731 -25.34 -17.21 29.83
C PHE A 731 -24.54 -16.37 30.82
N ASP A 732 -24.30 -16.91 32.03
CA ASP A 732 -23.39 -16.34 33.03
C ASP A 732 -22.10 -17.16 33.03
N PRO A 733 -20.95 -16.59 32.58
CA PRO A 733 -19.68 -17.33 32.51
C PRO A 733 -19.20 -17.94 33.84
N GLU A 734 -19.53 -17.32 34.99
CA GLU A 734 -19.11 -17.80 36.29
C GLU A 734 -19.92 -19.04 36.75
N LYS A 735 -21.15 -19.18 36.30
CA LYS A 735 -22.06 -20.23 36.73
C LYS A 735 -22.26 -21.34 35.71
N HIS A 736 -22.24 -20.98 34.44
CA HIS A 736 -22.74 -21.85 33.36
C HIS A 736 -21.62 -22.43 32.48
N THR A 737 -20.35 -22.05 32.71
CA THR A 737 -19.24 -22.62 31.96
C THR A 737 -19.05 -24.08 32.29
N VAL A 738 -19.11 -24.94 31.28
CA VAL A 738 -18.84 -26.37 31.38
C VAL A 738 -17.35 -26.64 31.22
N PRO A 739 -16.69 -27.39 32.14
CA PRO A 739 -15.28 -27.75 31.99
C PRO A 739 -15.01 -28.52 30.71
N PHE A 740 -13.82 -28.35 30.12
CA PHE A 740 -13.44 -28.98 28.86
C PHE A 740 -13.61 -30.50 28.86
N GLU A 741 -13.22 -31.12 29.98
CA GLU A 741 -13.24 -32.57 30.17
C GLU A 741 -14.65 -33.16 30.05
N GLU A 742 -15.64 -32.38 30.48
CA GLU A 742 -17.05 -32.76 30.48
C GLU A 742 -17.79 -32.44 29.18
N LEU A 743 -17.17 -31.61 28.29
CA LEU A 743 -17.82 -31.24 27.02
C LEU A 743 -18.11 -32.46 26.13
N PRO A 744 -19.23 -32.48 25.40
CA PRO A 744 -19.49 -33.41 24.32
C PRO A 744 -18.38 -33.39 23.23
N GLU A 745 -18.22 -34.50 22.52
CA GLU A 745 -17.18 -34.64 21.49
C GLU A 745 -17.28 -33.59 20.36
N LEU A 746 -18.51 -33.27 19.93
CA LEU A 746 -18.73 -32.21 18.94
C LEU A 746 -18.23 -30.84 19.45
N ASP A 747 -18.45 -30.56 20.72
CA ASP A 747 -18.01 -29.30 21.33
C ASP A 747 -16.48 -29.26 21.48
N LYS A 748 -15.85 -30.37 21.87
CA LYS A 748 -14.38 -30.53 21.87
C LYS A 748 -13.79 -30.39 20.48
N TYR A 749 -14.42 -30.96 19.46
CA TYR A 749 -14.03 -30.79 18.08
C TYR A 749 -14.09 -29.32 17.66
N MET A 750 -15.15 -28.62 18.04
CA MET A 750 -15.28 -27.20 17.69
C MET A 750 -14.19 -26.33 18.36
N LEU A 751 -13.79 -26.66 19.60
CA LEU A 751 -12.66 -26.01 20.28
C LEU A 751 -11.33 -26.29 19.57
N HIS A 752 -11.13 -27.54 19.08
CA HIS A 752 -9.98 -27.85 18.24
C HIS A 752 -9.95 -26.97 16.97
N ARG A 753 -11.08 -26.86 16.27
CA ARG A 753 -11.18 -25.99 15.09
C ARG A 753 -10.95 -24.52 15.41
N ILE A 754 -11.44 -24.03 16.54
CA ILE A 754 -11.19 -22.67 17.03
C ILE A 754 -9.67 -22.44 17.22
N LYS A 755 -8.96 -23.39 17.83
CA LYS A 755 -7.52 -23.34 18.02
C LYS A 755 -6.81 -23.24 16.65
N GLU A 756 -7.05 -24.15 15.74
CA GLU A 756 -6.42 -24.15 14.40
C GLU A 756 -6.67 -22.84 13.64
N VAL A 757 -7.94 -22.41 13.58
CA VAL A 757 -8.33 -21.18 12.86
C VAL A 757 -7.62 -19.95 13.42
N PHE A 758 -7.58 -19.80 14.73
CA PHE A 758 -7.00 -18.58 15.32
C PHE A 758 -5.46 -18.63 15.44
N GLU A 759 -4.86 -19.81 15.38
CA GLU A 759 -3.40 -19.96 15.15
C GLU A 759 -3.04 -19.55 13.73
N GLU A 760 -3.82 -19.98 12.71
CA GLU A 760 -3.63 -19.54 11.32
C GLU A 760 -3.82 -18.03 11.17
N VAL A 761 -4.82 -17.46 11.84
CA VAL A 761 -5.04 -16.01 11.89
C VAL A 761 -3.85 -15.29 12.53
N THR A 762 -3.32 -15.82 13.61
CA THR A 762 -2.14 -15.25 14.28
C THR A 762 -0.91 -15.26 13.37
N GLU A 763 -0.65 -16.40 12.71
CA GLU A 763 0.44 -16.52 11.72
C GLU A 763 0.28 -15.52 10.56
N ALA A 764 -0.96 -15.31 10.09
CA ALA A 764 -1.26 -14.35 9.03
C ALA A 764 -0.90 -12.92 9.45
N PHE A 765 -1.16 -12.52 10.69
CA PHE A 765 -0.78 -11.21 11.21
C PHE A 765 0.74 -11.09 11.45
N GLU A 766 1.39 -12.13 12.00
CA GLU A 766 2.85 -12.13 12.23
C GLU A 766 3.64 -12.07 10.92
N SER A 767 3.11 -12.67 9.84
CA SER A 767 3.72 -12.66 8.51
C SER A 767 3.22 -11.53 7.62
N PHE A 768 2.42 -10.59 8.12
CA PHE A 768 1.81 -9.48 7.38
C PHE A 768 0.98 -9.91 6.15
N GLN A 769 0.39 -11.12 6.18
CA GLN A 769 -0.43 -11.69 5.11
C GLN A 769 -1.92 -11.55 5.43
N PHE A 770 -2.42 -10.32 5.46
CA PHE A 770 -3.79 -10.02 5.91
C PHE A 770 -4.88 -10.64 5.04
N PHE A 771 -4.60 -10.98 3.78
CA PHE A 771 -5.54 -11.70 2.92
C PHE A 771 -5.82 -13.14 3.42
N ARG A 772 -4.84 -13.81 4.08
CA ARG A 772 -5.06 -15.09 4.75
C ARG A 772 -6.04 -14.93 5.93
N PHE A 773 -5.82 -13.93 6.78
CA PHE A 773 -6.79 -13.59 7.84
C PHE A 773 -8.20 -13.41 7.26
N PHE A 774 -8.36 -12.62 6.19
CA PHE A 774 -9.66 -12.37 5.56
C PHE A 774 -10.33 -13.68 5.12
N GLN A 775 -9.61 -14.55 4.41
CA GLN A 775 -10.13 -15.85 3.94
C GLN A 775 -10.47 -16.79 5.10
N THR A 776 -9.59 -16.92 6.08
CA THR A 776 -9.74 -17.81 7.23
C THR A 776 -10.93 -17.41 8.09
N VAL A 777 -11.08 -16.12 8.42
CA VAL A 777 -12.23 -15.63 9.21
C VAL A 777 -13.53 -15.77 8.45
N GLN A 778 -13.55 -15.47 7.14
CA GLN A 778 -14.75 -15.67 6.32
C GLN A 778 -15.17 -17.14 6.28
N ASN A 779 -14.23 -18.06 6.07
CA ASN A 779 -14.47 -19.50 6.06
C ASN A 779 -14.96 -19.99 7.42
N PHE A 780 -14.34 -19.56 8.50
CA PHE A 780 -14.78 -19.88 9.85
C PHE A 780 -16.23 -19.47 10.11
N CYS A 781 -16.60 -18.24 9.79
CA CYS A 781 -17.96 -17.74 9.97
C CYS A 781 -19.01 -18.49 9.11
N VAL A 782 -18.66 -18.82 7.86
CA VAL A 782 -19.60 -19.40 6.90
C VAL A 782 -19.62 -20.92 6.99
N VAL A 783 -18.45 -21.56 6.94
CA VAL A 783 -18.32 -23.02 6.79
C VAL A 783 -18.36 -23.73 8.14
N ASP A 784 -17.54 -23.29 9.10
CA ASP A 784 -17.44 -23.96 10.40
C ASP A 784 -18.58 -23.57 11.34
N LEU A 785 -18.91 -22.27 11.43
CA LEU A 785 -19.98 -21.81 12.30
C LEU A 785 -21.35 -21.93 11.61
N SER A 786 -21.68 -21.08 10.63
CA SER A 786 -23.05 -20.95 10.13
C SER A 786 -23.60 -22.21 9.46
N ASN A 787 -22.81 -22.87 8.61
CA ASN A 787 -23.24 -24.05 7.84
C ASN A 787 -23.07 -25.36 8.60
N PHE A 788 -22.35 -25.38 9.70
CA PHE A 788 -22.12 -26.59 10.48
C PHE A 788 -22.52 -26.41 11.95
N TYR A 789 -21.65 -25.86 12.78
CA TYR A 789 -21.85 -25.93 14.24
C TYR A 789 -23.12 -25.23 14.72
N LEU A 790 -23.38 -24.01 14.27
CA LEU A 790 -24.55 -23.24 14.67
C LEU A 790 -25.84 -23.87 14.11
N ASP A 791 -25.77 -24.51 12.95
CA ASP A 791 -26.91 -25.16 12.33
C ASP A 791 -27.31 -26.40 13.15
N VAL A 792 -26.34 -27.22 13.55
CA VAL A 792 -26.53 -28.39 14.42
C VAL A 792 -26.95 -27.97 15.84
N ALA A 793 -26.38 -26.89 16.37
CA ALA A 793 -26.63 -26.41 17.72
C ALA A 793 -28.03 -25.83 17.96
N LYS A 794 -28.81 -25.48 16.90
CA LYS A 794 -30.13 -24.84 17.04
C LYS A 794 -31.10 -25.63 17.93
N ASP A 795 -31.11 -26.92 17.77
CA ASP A 795 -31.98 -27.76 18.58
C ASP A 795 -31.59 -27.71 20.06
N ARG A 796 -30.29 -27.90 20.36
CA ARG A 796 -29.77 -27.82 21.73
C ARG A 796 -30.03 -26.42 22.36
N LEU A 797 -29.89 -25.35 21.58
CA LEU A 797 -30.06 -23.98 22.08
C LEU A 797 -31.53 -23.61 22.30
N TYR A 798 -32.46 -24.08 21.43
CA TYR A 798 -33.84 -23.61 21.41
C TYR A 798 -34.78 -24.54 22.13
N ILE A 799 -34.58 -25.86 22.03
CA ILE A 799 -35.52 -26.85 22.48
C ILE A 799 -35.19 -27.37 23.87
N SER A 800 -33.92 -27.51 24.25
CA SER A 800 -33.53 -27.98 25.57
C SER A 800 -34.03 -27.05 26.69
N ALA A 801 -34.11 -27.57 27.90
CA ALA A 801 -34.39 -26.78 29.10
C ALA A 801 -33.33 -25.67 29.30
N VAL A 802 -33.70 -24.57 29.96
CA VAL A 802 -32.83 -23.38 30.09
C VAL A 802 -31.48 -23.77 30.69
N ASP A 803 -31.44 -24.58 31.74
CA ASP A 803 -30.23 -24.98 32.45
C ASP A 803 -29.69 -26.35 32.04
N ALA A 804 -30.22 -26.94 30.96
CA ALA A 804 -29.74 -28.23 30.51
C ALA A 804 -28.24 -28.23 30.19
N PHE A 805 -27.56 -29.29 30.60
CA PHE A 805 -26.13 -29.48 30.37
C PHE A 805 -25.73 -29.33 28.90
N ARG A 806 -26.50 -29.94 27.98
CA ARG A 806 -26.28 -29.84 26.54
C ARG A 806 -26.36 -28.41 26.00
N ARG A 807 -27.25 -27.60 26.55
CA ARG A 807 -27.42 -26.21 26.18
C ARG A 807 -26.23 -25.38 26.71
N ARG A 808 -25.86 -25.56 28.00
CA ARG A 808 -24.77 -24.84 28.64
C ARG A 808 -23.39 -25.22 28.06
N SER A 809 -23.17 -26.50 27.71
CA SER A 809 -21.93 -26.91 27.01
C SER A 809 -21.78 -26.22 25.63
N CYS A 810 -22.89 -26.18 24.87
CA CYS A 810 -22.89 -25.44 23.59
C CYS A 810 -22.61 -23.94 23.80
N GLN A 811 -23.32 -23.29 24.75
CA GLN A 811 -23.11 -21.87 25.07
C GLN A 811 -21.67 -21.57 25.51
N THR A 812 -21.01 -22.49 26.21
CA THR A 812 -19.58 -22.38 26.58
C THR A 812 -18.71 -22.24 25.33
N VAL A 813 -18.93 -23.08 24.32
CA VAL A 813 -18.19 -23.00 23.05
C VAL A 813 -18.55 -21.74 22.26
N LEU A 814 -19.85 -21.33 22.26
CA LEU A 814 -20.26 -20.09 21.59
C LEU A 814 -19.62 -18.85 22.19
N LYS A 815 -19.46 -18.80 23.52
CA LYS A 815 -18.74 -17.71 24.22
C LYS A 815 -17.30 -17.64 23.74
N ILE A 816 -16.58 -18.76 23.75
CA ILE A 816 -15.18 -18.84 23.30
C ILE A 816 -15.04 -18.43 21.83
N ALA A 817 -15.94 -18.91 20.96
CA ALA A 817 -15.97 -18.54 19.55
C ALA A 817 -16.22 -17.03 19.35
N LEU A 818 -17.20 -16.46 20.06
CA LEU A 818 -17.54 -15.03 19.98
C LEU A 818 -16.38 -14.13 20.40
N GLU A 819 -15.80 -14.41 21.58
CA GLU A 819 -14.70 -13.59 22.11
C GLU A 819 -13.46 -13.66 21.21
N ASN A 820 -13.07 -14.87 20.75
CA ASN A 820 -11.93 -15.01 19.84
C ASN A 820 -12.19 -14.40 18.47
N LEU A 821 -13.38 -14.57 17.90
CA LEU A 821 -13.76 -13.91 16.64
C LEU A 821 -13.67 -12.38 16.79
N THR A 822 -14.20 -11.84 17.87
CA THR A 822 -14.21 -10.39 18.13
C THR A 822 -12.79 -9.84 18.25
N ARG A 823 -11.90 -10.52 19.00
CA ARG A 823 -10.49 -10.15 19.13
C ARG A 823 -9.75 -10.25 17.78
N ALA A 824 -9.98 -11.34 17.04
CA ALA A 824 -9.31 -11.57 15.76
C ALA A 824 -9.65 -10.52 14.69
N ILE A 825 -10.93 -10.07 14.65
CA ILE A 825 -11.35 -9.05 13.68
C ILE A 825 -11.02 -7.61 14.13
N ALA A 826 -10.70 -7.39 15.41
CA ALA A 826 -10.50 -6.06 15.97
C ALA A 826 -9.42 -5.22 15.27
N PRO A 827 -8.28 -5.74 14.81
CA PRO A 827 -7.32 -4.94 14.05
C PRO A 827 -7.88 -4.41 12.72
N VAL A 828 -8.76 -5.16 12.06
CA VAL A 828 -9.29 -4.84 10.73
C VAL A 828 -10.67 -4.18 10.81
N LEU A 829 -11.65 -4.84 11.40
CA LEU A 829 -13.04 -4.37 11.57
C LEU A 829 -13.21 -3.75 12.96
N CYS A 830 -12.41 -2.72 13.25
CA CYS A 830 -12.24 -2.21 14.59
C CYS A 830 -13.54 -1.66 15.21
N HIS A 831 -14.38 -0.98 14.41
CA HIS A 831 -15.65 -0.47 14.91
C HIS A 831 -16.66 -1.61 15.17
N MET A 832 -16.73 -2.60 14.27
CA MET A 832 -17.63 -3.74 14.46
C MET A 832 -17.20 -4.59 15.66
N ALA A 833 -15.89 -4.80 15.86
CA ALA A 833 -15.39 -5.56 17.00
C ALA A 833 -15.73 -4.86 18.33
N GLU A 834 -15.53 -3.55 18.40
CA GLU A 834 -15.94 -2.77 19.58
C GLU A 834 -17.45 -2.80 19.79
N ASP A 835 -18.24 -2.67 18.71
CA ASP A 835 -19.69 -2.75 18.75
C ASP A 835 -20.16 -4.10 19.32
N ILE A 836 -19.60 -5.21 18.83
CA ILE A 836 -19.90 -6.55 19.36
C ILE A 836 -19.54 -6.63 20.86
N TRP A 837 -18.38 -6.13 21.26
CA TRP A 837 -17.89 -6.19 22.64
C TRP A 837 -18.81 -5.43 23.60
N GLN A 838 -19.31 -4.25 23.20
CA GLN A 838 -20.24 -3.46 24.02
C GLN A 838 -21.63 -4.12 24.19
N TYR A 839 -21.99 -5.08 23.30
CA TYR A 839 -23.25 -5.83 23.37
C TYR A 839 -23.11 -7.22 23.98
N LEU A 840 -21.95 -7.57 24.56
CA LEU A 840 -21.81 -8.84 25.30
C LEU A 840 -22.88 -8.92 26.41
N PRO A 841 -23.63 -10.04 26.50
CA PRO A 841 -24.75 -10.14 27.45
C PRO A 841 -24.29 -10.42 28.89
N TYR A 842 -23.00 -10.56 29.12
CA TYR A 842 -22.36 -10.81 30.41
C TYR A 842 -21.25 -9.79 30.69
N LYS A 843 -20.88 -9.64 31.97
CA LYS A 843 -19.83 -8.71 32.38
C LYS A 843 -18.45 -9.26 32.04
N THR A 844 -17.58 -8.37 31.56
CA THR A 844 -16.15 -8.60 31.39
C THR A 844 -15.35 -7.61 32.21
N PRO A 845 -14.12 -7.90 32.62
CA PRO A 845 -13.25 -6.94 33.32
C PRO A 845 -12.77 -5.80 32.41
N TYR A 846 -13.00 -5.90 31.10
CA TYR A 846 -12.50 -4.99 30.07
C TYR A 846 -13.61 -4.13 29.49
N LYS A 847 -13.40 -2.82 29.44
CA LYS A 847 -14.34 -1.88 28.82
C LYS A 847 -14.35 -1.96 27.29
N SER A 848 -13.21 -2.26 26.70
CA SER A 848 -12.99 -2.34 25.26
C SER A 848 -12.42 -3.71 24.88
N VAL A 849 -12.73 -4.18 23.68
CA VAL A 849 -12.12 -5.38 23.10
C VAL A 849 -10.60 -5.27 23.04
N PHE A 850 -10.06 -4.09 22.83
CA PHE A 850 -8.61 -3.85 22.75
C PHE A 850 -7.87 -4.02 24.07
N GLU A 851 -8.54 -3.95 25.20
CA GLU A 851 -8.00 -4.23 26.53
C GLU A 851 -7.97 -5.73 26.85
N SER A 852 -8.73 -6.54 26.10
CA SER A 852 -8.92 -7.97 26.39
C SER A 852 -7.80 -8.88 25.91
N GLY A 853 -6.79 -8.32 25.23
CA GLY A 853 -5.68 -9.05 24.63
C GLY A 853 -6.03 -9.73 23.32
N TRP A 854 -5.06 -10.47 22.76
CA TRP A 854 -5.21 -11.24 21.54
C TRP A 854 -6.04 -12.50 21.76
N VAL A 855 -6.30 -13.25 20.69
CA VAL A 855 -7.02 -14.52 20.71
C VAL A 855 -6.44 -15.49 21.76
N GLN A 856 -7.31 -16.27 22.37
CA GLN A 856 -6.96 -17.21 23.43
C GLN A 856 -7.26 -18.63 23.01
N SER A 857 -6.30 -19.52 23.17
CA SER A 857 -6.45 -20.96 22.94
C SER A 857 -5.72 -21.75 24.03
N GLU A 858 -6.17 -22.96 24.29
CA GLU A 858 -5.53 -23.86 25.23
C GLU A 858 -4.96 -25.07 24.49
N GLU A 859 -3.79 -25.56 24.91
CA GLU A 859 -3.13 -26.69 24.26
C GLU A 859 -3.98 -27.99 24.32
N LYS A 860 -4.73 -28.16 25.41
CA LYS A 860 -5.64 -29.31 25.57
C LYS A 860 -6.77 -29.40 24.53
N TRP A 861 -7.03 -28.31 23.78
CA TRP A 861 -8.02 -28.36 22.68
C TRP A 861 -7.47 -29.04 21.43
N HIS A 862 -6.16 -29.23 21.33
CA HIS A 862 -5.52 -29.89 20.18
C HIS A 862 -5.80 -31.39 20.18
N ASN A 863 -6.60 -31.86 19.24
CA ASN A 863 -6.96 -33.28 19.09
C ASN A 863 -7.12 -33.66 17.61
N PRO A 864 -6.03 -33.99 16.91
CA PRO A 864 -6.07 -34.32 15.48
C PRO A 864 -6.90 -35.58 15.15
N GLU A 865 -6.90 -36.59 16.04
CA GLU A 865 -7.68 -37.82 15.81
C GLU A 865 -9.18 -37.53 15.82
N LEU A 866 -9.63 -36.69 16.74
CA LEU A 866 -11.02 -36.23 16.81
C LEU A 866 -11.36 -35.37 15.58
N ALA A 867 -10.43 -34.56 15.11
CA ALA A 867 -10.62 -33.73 13.90
C ALA A 867 -10.79 -34.57 12.64
N GLU A 868 -10.01 -35.62 12.47
CA GLU A 868 -10.12 -36.56 11.36
C GLU A 868 -11.46 -37.28 11.34
N PHE A 869 -11.91 -37.76 12.49
CA PHE A 869 -13.25 -38.36 12.64
C PHE A 869 -14.35 -37.37 12.22
N TRP A 870 -14.38 -36.17 12.78
CA TRP A 870 -15.40 -35.20 12.47
C TRP A 870 -15.34 -34.68 11.03
N GLN A 871 -14.19 -34.70 10.40
CA GLN A 871 -14.06 -34.38 8.98
C GLN A 871 -14.78 -35.42 8.12
N GLN A 872 -14.67 -36.71 8.43
CA GLN A 872 -15.42 -37.79 7.75
C GLN A 872 -16.91 -37.65 8.00
N VAL A 873 -17.34 -37.37 9.22
CA VAL A 873 -18.75 -37.14 9.57
C VAL A 873 -19.33 -35.93 8.81
N ARG A 874 -18.55 -34.85 8.66
CA ARG A 874 -18.92 -33.67 7.84
C ARG A 874 -19.06 -33.99 6.35
N GLN A 875 -18.23 -34.90 5.83
CA GLN A 875 -18.39 -35.43 4.47
C GLN A 875 -19.72 -36.21 4.32
N ILE A 876 -19.99 -37.14 5.22
CA ILE A 876 -21.27 -37.88 5.23
C ILE A 876 -22.46 -36.91 5.28
N ARG A 877 -22.42 -35.89 6.18
CA ARG A 877 -23.46 -34.86 6.26
C ARG A 877 -23.64 -34.11 4.93
N THR A 878 -22.56 -33.84 4.20
CA THR A 878 -22.63 -33.19 2.90
C THR A 878 -23.39 -34.05 1.89
N GLU A 879 -23.12 -35.37 1.88
CA GLU A 879 -23.82 -36.31 0.99
C GLU A 879 -25.31 -36.51 1.42
N VAL A 880 -25.57 -36.61 2.72
CA VAL A 880 -26.95 -36.64 3.24
C VAL A 880 -27.74 -35.43 2.78
N ASN A 881 -27.15 -34.22 2.86
CA ASN A 881 -27.83 -33.01 2.41
C ASN A 881 -28.14 -33.01 0.91
N LYS A 882 -27.34 -33.67 0.08
CA LYS A 882 -27.62 -33.82 -1.36
C LYS A 882 -28.83 -34.69 -1.60
N VAL A 883 -28.94 -35.85 -0.91
CA VAL A 883 -30.07 -36.75 -1.05
C VAL A 883 -31.36 -36.12 -0.49
N LEU A 884 -31.28 -35.42 0.64
CA LEU A 884 -32.39 -34.63 1.20
C LEU A 884 -32.89 -33.56 0.23
N GLU A 885 -31.99 -32.87 -0.46
CA GLU A 885 -32.35 -31.84 -1.43
C GLU A 885 -33.03 -32.45 -2.66
N GLN A 886 -32.54 -33.60 -3.15
CA GLN A 886 -33.20 -34.34 -4.23
C GLN A 886 -34.62 -34.76 -3.82
N ALA A 887 -34.81 -35.35 -2.62
CA ALA A 887 -36.10 -35.73 -2.09
C ALA A 887 -37.05 -34.51 -1.96
N ARG A 888 -36.50 -33.32 -1.65
CA ARG A 888 -37.27 -32.07 -1.55
C ARG A 888 -37.71 -31.55 -2.93
N ILE A 889 -36.81 -31.57 -3.92
CA ILE A 889 -37.11 -31.15 -5.30
C ILE A 889 -38.25 -32.00 -5.88
N GLU A 890 -38.19 -33.29 -5.62
CA GLU A 890 -39.22 -34.25 -6.08
C GLU A 890 -40.46 -34.33 -5.17
N LYS A 891 -40.52 -33.46 -4.12
CA LYS A 891 -41.68 -33.31 -3.22
C LYS A 891 -42.00 -34.55 -2.38
N LEU A 892 -41.02 -35.40 -2.06
CA LEU A 892 -41.22 -36.45 -1.04
C LEU A 892 -41.32 -35.78 0.33
N ILE A 893 -40.50 -34.77 0.58
CA ILE A 893 -40.45 -33.98 1.81
C ILE A 893 -40.56 -32.47 1.49
N GLY A 894 -41.18 -31.70 2.37
CA GLY A 894 -41.15 -30.22 2.32
C GLY A 894 -40.05 -29.65 3.18
N SER A 895 -39.73 -30.28 4.30
CA SER A 895 -38.69 -29.94 5.25
C SER A 895 -37.79 -31.14 5.53
N SER A 896 -36.52 -30.95 5.84
CA SER A 896 -35.61 -32.02 6.28
C SER A 896 -36.13 -32.74 7.57
N LEU A 897 -36.87 -32.02 8.41
CA LEU A 897 -37.52 -32.64 9.59
C LEU A 897 -38.63 -33.64 9.25
N GLU A 898 -39.13 -33.72 8.02
CA GLU A 898 -40.06 -34.73 7.55
C GLU A 898 -39.35 -36.02 7.09
N ALA A 899 -38.04 -36.08 7.21
CA ALA A 899 -37.20 -37.16 6.71
C ALA A 899 -36.72 -38.10 7.82
N LYS A 900 -36.64 -39.39 7.49
CA LYS A 900 -35.81 -40.40 8.11
C LYS A 900 -34.66 -40.72 7.17
N VAL A 901 -33.43 -40.66 7.69
CA VAL A 901 -32.21 -40.99 6.97
C VAL A 901 -31.80 -42.43 7.30
N LEU A 902 -31.54 -43.20 6.25
CA LEU A 902 -30.98 -44.56 6.31
C LEU A 902 -29.52 -44.47 5.96
N LEU A 903 -28.61 -44.83 6.88
CA LEU A 903 -27.18 -44.67 6.71
C LEU A 903 -26.46 -46.02 6.84
N TYR A 904 -25.75 -46.43 5.81
CA TYR A 904 -24.84 -47.58 5.82
C TYR A 904 -23.39 -47.08 5.73
N ILE A 905 -22.46 -47.64 6.53
CA ILE A 905 -21.04 -47.29 6.52
C ILE A 905 -20.23 -48.56 6.32
N ASN A 906 -19.45 -48.63 5.23
CA ASN A 906 -18.64 -49.79 4.87
C ASN A 906 -17.36 -49.96 5.71
N ASN A 907 -16.81 -48.85 6.22
CA ASN A 907 -15.61 -48.84 7.06
C ASN A 907 -15.97 -49.18 8.51
N GLU A 908 -15.51 -50.34 9.00
CA GLU A 908 -15.82 -50.87 10.34
C GLU A 908 -15.40 -49.91 11.48
N GLN A 909 -14.24 -49.28 11.36
CA GLN A 909 -13.75 -48.36 12.38
C GLN A 909 -14.58 -47.06 12.42
N LEU A 910 -14.90 -46.51 11.26
CA LEU A 910 -15.80 -45.35 11.15
C LEU A 910 -17.22 -45.70 11.61
N CYS A 911 -17.73 -46.87 11.23
CA CYS A 911 -19.03 -47.35 11.67
C CYS A 911 -19.12 -47.43 13.20
N THR A 912 -18.14 -48.08 13.86
CA THR A 912 -18.07 -48.16 15.32
C THR A 912 -18.02 -46.80 15.98
N SER A 913 -17.31 -45.81 15.38
CA SER A 913 -17.22 -44.46 15.91
C SER A 913 -18.54 -43.68 15.73
N VAL A 914 -19.22 -43.85 14.57
CA VAL A 914 -20.54 -43.22 14.31
C VAL A 914 -21.64 -43.88 15.16
N GLU A 915 -21.56 -45.17 15.44
CA GLU A 915 -22.50 -45.88 16.35
C GLU A 915 -22.52 -45.26 17.76
N LYS A 916 -21.43 -44.65 18.23
CA LYS A 916 -21.42 -43.95 19.53
C LYS A 916 -22.31 -42.70 19.54
N LEU A 917 -22.65 -42.18 18.36
CA LEU A 917 -23.57 -41.05 18.19
C LEU A 917 -25.06 -41.51 18.15
N ASN A 918 -25.32 -42.82 18.22
CA ASN A 918 -26.67 -43.43 18.28
C ASN A 918 -27.10 -43.63 19.74
N PRO A 919 -28.39 -43.40 20.12
CA PRO A 919 -28.86 -43.49 21.51
C PRO A 919 -28.65 -44.85 22.15
N GLU A 920 -28.75 -45.93 21.38
CA GLU A 920 -28.64 -47.30 21.92
C GLU A 920 -27.20 -47.69 22.34
N LYS A 921 -26.17 -47.16 21.64
CA LYS A 921 -24.74 -47.47 21.87
C LYS A 921 -23.95 -46.32 22.46
N GLY A 922 -24.54 -45.12 22.56
CA GLY A 922 -23.94 -43.90 23.07
C GLY A 922 -24.46 -43.47 24.44
N ASN A 923 -24.70 -42.18 24.61
CA ASN A 923 -25.12 -41.51 25.82
C ASN A 923 -26.67 -41.44 26.01
N GLY A 924 -27.45 -42.22 25.25
CA GLY A 924 -28.90 -42.18 25.25
C GLY A 924 -29.52 -41.06 24.43
N ILE A 925 -28.70 -40.35 23.65
CA ILE A 925 -29.12 -39.23 22.80
C ILE A 925 -28.84 -39.57 21.35
N ASP A 926 -29.82 -39.36 20.47
CA ASP A 926 -29.63 -39.50 19.02
C ASP A 926 -28.93 -38.27 18.44
N GLU A 927 -27.60 -38.25 18.52
CA GLU A 927 -26.79 -37.14 18.00
C GLU A 927 -26.82 -37.06 16.45
N LEU A 928 -27.03 -38.18 15.76
CA LEU A 928 -27.06 -38.25 14.29
C LEU A 928 -28.21 -37.43 13.69
N ARG A 929 -29.42 -37.51 14.30
CA ARG A 929 -30.56 -36.71 13.82
C ARG A 929 -30.35 -35.20 13.95
N TYR A 930 -29.62 -34.74 15.00
CA TYR A 930 -29.26 -33.33 15.13
C TYR A 930 -28.23 -32.94 14.09
N LEU A 931 -27.27 -33.82 13.85
CA LEU A 931 -26.23 -33.61 12.86
C LEU A 931 -26.79 -33.48 11.45
N PHE A 932 -27.77 -34.32 11.08
CA PHE A 932 -28.40 -34.28 9.75
C PHE A 932 -29.60 -33.34 9.67
N LEU A 933 -30.07 -32.81 10.80
CA LEU A 933 -31.29 -32.00 10.91
C LEU A 933 -32.54 -32.72 10.39
N THR A 934 -32.70 -34.00 10.76
CA THR A 934 -33.83 -34.87 10.41
C THR A 934 -34.53 -35.36 11.66
N SER A 935 -35.72 -35.90 11.53
CA SER A 935 -36.47 -36.43 12.68
C SER A 935 -35.93 -37.77 13.15
N GLN A 936 -35.43 -38.60 12.25
CA GLN A 936 -34.94 -39.94 12.54
C GLN A 936 -33.70 -40.29 11.69
N VAL A 937 -32.82 -41.13 12.26
CA VAL A 937 -31.68 -41.74 11.55
C VAL A 937 -31.61 -43.21 11.93
N GLU A 938 -31.49 -44.10 10.94
CA GLU A 938 -31.32 -45.53 11.13
C GLU A 938 -29.96 -45.96 10.54
N LEU A 939 -29.14 -46.59 11.36
CA LEU A 939 -27.88 -47.21 10.91
C LEU A 939 -28.17 -48.59 10.36
N LEU A 940 -27.82 -48.85 9.10
CA LEU A 940 -28.07 -50.10 8.40
C LEU A 940 -26.87 -51.06 8.55
N ASP A 941 -27.16 -52.33 8.71
CA ASP A 941 -26.18 -53.42 8.73
C ASP A 941 -25.77 -53.89 7.30
N SER A 942 -26.57 -53.54 6.27
CA SER A 942 -26.29 -53.91 4.88
C SER A 942 -26.72 -52.83 3.88
N ALA A 943 -25.87 -52.62 2.86
CA ALA A 943 -26.19 -51.71 1.74
C ALA A 943 -27.38 -52.21 0.87
N GLU A 944 -27.70 -53.49 0.93
CA GLU A 944 -28.82 -54.05 0.15
C GLU A 944 -30.15 -53.42 0.50
N LYS A 945 -30.37 -53.03 1.76
CA LYS A 945 -31.56 -52.33 2.22
C LYS A 945 -31.82 -50.99 1.53
N LEU A 946 -30.79 -50.38 0.90
CA LEU A 946 -30.92 -49.12 0.16
C LEU A 946 -31.42 -49.34 -1.28
N GLN A 947 -31.38 -50.54 -1.83
CA GLN A 947 -31.77 -50.82 -3.22
C GLN A 947 -33.27 -50.55 -3.47
N GLU A 948 -34.11 -50.71 -2.45
CA GLU A 948 -35.54 -50.46 -2.51
C GLU A 948 -35.92 -49.00 -2.24
N VAL A 949 -34.97 -48.16 -1.84
CA VAL A 949 -35.17 -46.75 -1.50
C VAL A 949 -35.03 -45.88 -2.73
N LYS A 950 -36.06 -45.15 -3.11
CA LYS A 950 -36.07 -44.32 -4.32
C LYS A 950 -35.00 -43.20 -4.31
N TYR A 951 -34.82 -42.60 -3.17
CA TYR A 951 -33.84 -41.51 -3.00
C TYR A 951 -32.65 -42.03 -2.22
N ASN A 952 -31.62 -42.47 -2.95
CA ASN A 952 -30.42 -43.03 -2.36
C ASN A 952 -29.18 -42.59 -3.11
N LEU A 953 -28.04 -42.66 -2.41
CA LEU A 953 -26.69 -42.46 -2.93
C LEU A 953 -25.84 -43.58 -2.35
N GLN A 954 -25.09 -44.27 -3.19
CA GLN A 954 -24.14 -45.31 -2.78
C GLN A 954 -22.73 -44.95 -3.27
N SER A 955 -21.75 -45.12 -2.41
CA SER A 955 -20.33 -45.00 -2.70
C SER A 955 -19.59 -46.19 -2.11
N ASP A 956 -18.28 -46.28 -2.37
CA ASP A 956 -17.44 -47.35 -1.83
C ASP A 956 -17.32 -47.28 -0.30
N SER A 957 -17.55 -46.12 0.32
CA SER A 957 -17.36 -45.86 1.75
C SER A 957 -18.68 -45.87 2.56
N TRP A 958 -19.78 -45.41 1.96
CA TRP A 958 -21.08 -45.32 2.61
C TRP A 958 -22.23 -45.30 1.62
N GLY A 959 -23.41 -45.70 2.12
CA GLY A 959 -24.69 -45.59 1.42
C GLY A 959 -25.70 -44.80 2.24
N ILE A 960 -26.47 -43.95 1.56
CA ILE A 960 -27.45 -43.03 2.16
C ILE A 960 -28.79 -43.18 1.47
N GLY A 961 -29.85 -43.36 2.23
CA GLY A 961 -31.23 -43.36 1.75
C GLY A 961 -32.07 -42.33 2.51
N VAL A 962 -33.12 -41.80 1.86
CA VAL A 962 -34.05 -40.85 2.47
C VAL A 962 -35.50 -41.34 2.24
N VAL A 963 -36.22 -41.46 3.32
CA VAL A 963 -37.66 -41.80 3.35
C VAL A 963 -38.42 -40.82 4.25
N ASN A 964 -39.75 -40.85 4.24
CA ASN A 964 -40.54 -40.05 5.18
C ASN A 964 -40.28 -40.50 6.62
N ALA A 965 -40.27 -39.56 7.55
CA ALA A 965 -40.22 -39.84 8.97
C ALA A 965 -41.51 -40.48 9.46
N GLU A 966 -41.41 -41.33 10.49
CA GLU A 966 -42.51 -42.02 11.13
C GLU A 966 -43.12 -41.20 12.27
N GLY A 967 -44.44 -41.38 12.52
CA GLY A 967 -45.13 -40.71 13.61
C GLY A 967 -45.76 -39.37 13.26
N GLU A 968 -46.14 -38.60 14.28
CA GLU A 968 -46.81 -37.31 14.15
C GLU A 968 -45.83 -36.15 14.40
N LYS A 969 -46.19 -35.00 13.85
CA LYS A 969 -45.38 -33.79 13.99
C LYS A 969 -45.52 -33.16 15.38
N CYS A 970 -44.43 -32.94 16.08
CA CYS A 970 -44.43 -32.24 17.36
C CYS A 970 -44.62 -30.71 17.17
N ASP A 971 -45.58 -30.10 17.84
CA ASP A 971 -45.90 -28.66 17.71
C ASP A 971 -44.84 -27.73 18.32
N ARG A 972 -43.94 -28.24 19.17
CA ARG A 972 -42.87 -27.43 19.79
C ARG A 972 -41.56 -27.47 19.00
N CYS A 973 -41.04 -28.66 18.68
CA CYS A 973 -39.74 -28.81 18.00
C CYS A 973 -39.86 -29.09 16.49
N TRP A 974 -41.08 -29.39 15.99
CA TRP A 974 -41.40 -29.68 14.60
C TRP A 974 -40.81 -30.99 14.05
N ASN A 975 -40.12 -31.78 14.89
CA ASN A 975 -39.70 -33.13 14.52
C ASN A 975 -40.92 -34.09 14.52
N TYR A 976 -40.84 -35.15 13.74
CA TYR A 976 -41.79 -36.25 13.74
C TYR A 976 -41.37 -37.30 14.77
N SER A 977 -42.32 -37.79 15.58
CA SER A 977 -42.10 -38.84 16.60
C SER A 977 -43.33 -39.71 16.75
N THR A 978 -43.10 -40.99 16.95
CA THR A 978 -44.16 -41.98 17.26
C THR A 978 -44.72 -41.82 18.68
N HIS A 979 -44.02 -41.00 19.52
CA HIS A 979 -44.42 -40.74 20.92
C HIS A 979 -45.25 -39.45 21.10
N VAL A 980 -45.58 -38.73 20.02
CA VAL A 980 -46.52 -37.60 20.09
C VAL A 980 -47.90 -38.16 20.44
N GLY A 981 -48.52 -37.61 21.50
CA GLY A 981 -49.83 -38.10 22.00
C GLY A 981 -49.73 -38.98 23.25
N GLU A 982 -48.54 -39.40 23.68
CA GLU A 982 -48.40 -40.26 24.89
C GLU A 982 -48.56 -39.47 26.20
N SER A 983 -48.20 -38.18 26.20
CA SER A 983 -48.36 -37.32 27.38
C SER A 983 -49.77 -36.80 27.50
N GLN A 984 -50.42 -37.07 28.65
CA GLN A 984 -51.78 -36.54 28.94
C GLN A 984 -51.75 -35.01 29.16
N GLU A 985 -50.66 -34.45 29.69
CA GLU A 985 -50.52 -33.04 29.98
C GLU A 985 -50.17 -32.26 28.70
N HIS A 986 -49.39 -32.87 27.82
CA HIS A 986 -48.88 -32.25 26.60
C HIS A 986 -49.06 -33.14 25.35
N PRO A 987 -50.32 -33.42 24.90
CA PRO A 987 -50.56 -34.40 23.87
C PRO A 987 -50.09 -34.03 22.45
N LEU A 988 -49.70 -32.77 22.21
CA LEU A 988 -49.28 -32.28 20.89
C LEU A 988 -47.75 -32.22 20.70
N ILE A 989 -47.01 -32.67 21.72
CA ILE A 989 -45.55 -32.61 21.65
C ILE A 989 -44.89 -33.96 21.96
N CYS A 990 -43.69 -34.17 21.43
CA CYS A 990 -42.93 -35.41 21.61
C CYS A 990 -42.34 -35.55 23.03
N GLU A 991 -41.94 -36.75 23.37
CA GLU A 991 -41.35 -37.20 24.64
C GLU A 991 -40.18 -36.27 25.10
N ARG A 992 -39.34 -35.88 24.18
CA ARG A 992 -38.21 -34.99 24.43
C ARG A 992 -38.67 -33.58 24.82
N CYS A 993 -39.68 -33.06 24.14
CA CYS A 993 -40.22 -31.73 24.44
C CYS A 993 -40.97 -31.72 25.78
N VAL A 994 -41.59 -32.83 26.17
CA VAL A 994 -42.17 -33.01 27.50
C VAL A 994 -41.09 -32.97 28.57
N ALA A 995 -39.99 -33.73 28.41
CA ALA A 995 -38.82 -33.71 29.30
C ALA A 995 -38.19 -32.32 29.40
N ALA A 996 -38.07 -31.60 28.26
CA ALA A 996 -37.51 -30.24 28.25
C ALA A 996 -38.38 -29.22 29.01
N LEU A 997 -39.71 -29.34 28.96
CA LEU A 997 -40.61 -28.48 29.74
C LEU A 997 -40.57 -28.82 31.25
N ALA A 998 -40.32 -30.10 31.57
CA ALA A 998 -40.05 -30.53 32.95
C ALA A 998 -38.69 -30.13 33.51
N GLY A 999 -37.77 -29.60 32.69
CA GLY A 999 -36.40 -29.23 33.08
C GLY A 999 -35.39 -30.39 33.05
N GLU A 1000 -35.75 -31.54 32.46
CA GLU A 1000 -34.97 -32.79 32.46
C GLU A 1000 -34.14 -33.01 31.19
N PHE A 1001 -34.37 -32.25 30.15
CA PHE A 1001 -33.70 -32.42 28.83
C PHE A 1001 -33.03 -31.14 28.36
#